data_2f84332fffe54337007e6d7cc3eab1c9
#
_entry.id   2f84332fffe54337007e6d7cc3eab1c9
#
_cell.length_a   1.000
_cell.length_b   1.000
_cell.length_c   1.000
_cell.angle_alpha   90.00
_cell.angle_beta   90.00
_cell.angle_gamma   90.00
#
_symmetry.space_group_name_H-M   'P 1'
#
loop_
_entity.id
_entity.type
_entity.pdbx_description
1 polymer ?
#
loop_
_entity_poly.entity_id
_entity_poly.type
_entity_poly.pdbx_seq_one_letter_code
_entity_poly.pdbx_strand_id
1 'polypeptide(L)'
;MHSYSMDLGGRTLTIEAGKIAKQANGAVLVRYGDTAVVVAVTGTKTPREGVDFFPLTVDFEEKMYAVGKIPGGFIKREGRPSEQAILTSRLIDRPIRPMFPEGYHNDVQIVATAVSVDPDNAPDMPAMIGASCALSISDIPFEGPIAGVRVGLIDGEFIINPTVEQAKISQLNLAVAGTKDAILMVEAGANEVSEETMLDAIWFGHGVIKQLVEFQKKIVAEIGKEKMEVPFYAPPEEMAAEIEEYGAQKLKDALMDANKLEREENVAKVKAEIAEVFLEKYPDNAKDVAYITQKLVKKIVRRTISVDKIRPDGRQLDEVRPVSCEVGLLARPHGSSLFTRGQTQILNVLALAPLREAQILDGLGAEETKRYIHHYNFPPYSVGETKPLRSPGRREIGHGALAERALRPVIPSEEEFPYAIRLVSEVLESNGSSSMGSVCASTLSLMDAGVPIKAPVAGVAMGLVKDGEYFTILTDIQGLEDALGDMDFKVAGTEKGITAIQMDIKIDGINKDIFTQALAQAKRGREFIMGKMMECISEPRKELSKYAPKITTIHVDPDKIAKVIGPGGKMIKKIVDETGAKIDIDDTGRVFIAAVNTEAANKAIEMIEGITAEAEVGKVYTGKVTRLMNFGAFVEILPGKEGLVHISQLSTEHVDKVEDVVSVGDEIVVKVTEIDNKGRINLSRKAVLMKSVQK
;
A
#
# COMPACT_ATOMS: atom_id res chain seq x y z
N MET A 1 -18.27 -32.87 16.66
CA MET A 1 -18.22 -31.90 15.54
C MET A 1 -19.38 -30.96 15.68
N HIS A 2 -19.12 -29.69 15.78
CA HIS A 2 -20.13 -28.65 15.97
C HIS A 2 -20.06 -27.71 14.76
N SER A 3 -21.23 -27.23 14.32
CA SER A 3 -21.33 -26.30 13.19
C SER A 3 -22.37 -25.24 13.53
N TYR A 4 -21.98 -24.00 13.40
CA TYR A 4 -22.79 -22.82 13.71
C TYR A 4 -22.81 -21.88 12.53
N SER A 5 -23.97 -21.31 12.24
CA SER A 5 -24.11 -20.40 11.08
C SER A 5 -24.90 -19.15 11.44
N MET A 6 -24.56 -18.05 10.79
CA MET A 6 -25.33 -16.80 10.83
C MET A 6 -25.26 -16.09 9.47
N ASP A 7 -26.18 -15.19 9.22
CA ASP A 7 -26.06 -14.26 8.09
C ASP A 7 -25.08 -13.12 8.41
N LEU A 8 -24.22 -12.79 7.48
CA LEU A 8 -23.30 -11.67 7.55
C LEU A 8 -23.29 -10.92 6.20
N GLY A 9 -23.96 -9.78 6.16
CA GLY A 9 -24.04 -8.98 4.94
C GLY A 9 -24.69 -9.69 3.76
N GLY A 10 -25.73 -10.48 4.02
CA GLY A 10 -26.48 -11.25 3.01
C GLY A 10 -25.81 -12.55 2.57
N ARG A 11 -24.75 -13.00 3.25
CA ARG A 11 -24.01 -14.24 2.97
C ARG A 11 -23.83 -15.05 4.25
N THR A 12 -23.84 -16.38 4.11
CA THR A 12 -23.73 -17.26 5.28
C THR A 12 -22.29 -17.34 5.76
N LEU A 13 -22.07 -16.97 7.04
CA LEU A 13 -20.86 -17.26 7.81
C LEU A 13 -21.09 -18.56 8.60
N THR A 14 -20.19 -19.54 8.45
CA THR A 14 -20.24 -20.80 9.18
C THR A 14 -18.94 -21.05 9.92
N ILE A 15 -19.02 -21.42 11.21
CA ILE A 15 -17.87 -21.83 12.03
C ILE A 15 -18.04 -23.31 12.43
N GLU A 16 -17.10 -24.14 12.01
CA GLU A 16 -17.03 -25.57 12.33
C GLU A 16 -15.90 -25.82 13.34
N ALA A 17 -16.20 -26.53 14.46
CA ALA A 17 -15.22 -26.87 15.49
C ALA A 17 -15.21 -28.38 15.81
N GLY A 18 -14.08 -28.86 16.36
CA GLY A 18 -13.94 -30.23 16.85
C GLY A 18 -13.65 -31.28 15.76
N LYS A 19 -13.48 -30.90 14.50
CA LYS A 19 -13.19 -31.79 13.37
C LYS A 19 -11.70 -31.85 13.02
N ILE A 20 -11.04 -30.69 12.96
CA ILE A 20 -9.67 -30.53 12.44
C ILE A 20 -8.71 -30.05 13.53
N ALA A 21 -7.40 -30.19 13.30
CA ALA A 21 -6.31 -29.67 14.12
C ALA A 21 -6.48 -29.95 15.63
N LYS A 22 -6.84 -31.16 16.01
CA LYS A 22 -7.23 -31.55 17.40
C LYS A 22 -6.08 -31.47 18.42
N GLN A 23 -4.83 -31.30 17.99
CA GLN A 23 -3.68 -31.11 18.89
C GLN A 23 -3.48 -29.65 19.30
N ALA A 24 -4.11 -28.69 18.59
CA ALA A 24 -4.09 -27.30 18.97
C ALA A 24 -4.98 -27.06 20.22
N ASN A 25 -4.69 -26.00 20.98
CA ASN A 25 -5.53 -25.62 22.13
C ASN A 25 -6.96 -25.27 21.69
N GLY A 26 -7.09 -24.58 20.54
CA GLY A 26 -8.35 -24.34 19.86
C GLY A 26 -8.17 -24.35 18.34
N ALA A 27 -9.17 -24.83 17.61
CA ALA A 27 -9.15 -24.78 16.15
C ALA A 27 -10.56 -24.72 15.57
N VAL A 28 -10.72 -23.96 14.50
CA VAL A 28 -11.96 -23.81 13.75
C VAL A 28 -11.70 -23.80 12.24
N LEU A 29 -12.71 -24.22 11.47
CA LEU A 29 -12.83 -23.96 10.05
C LEU A 29 -13.92 -22.92 9.85
N VAL A 30 -13.55 -21.76 9.33
CA VAL A 30 -14.50 -20.68 9.03
C VAL A 30 -14.81 -20.68 7.55
N ARG A 31 -16.09 -20.65 7.20
CA ARG A 31 -16.57 -20.53 5.83
C ARG A 31 -17.37 -19.25 5.66
N TYR A 32 -17.14 -18.55 4.55
CA TYR A 32 -17.90 -17.38 4.15
C TYR A 32 -18.09 -17.41 2.64
N GLY A 33 -19.27 -17.74 2.17
CA GLY A 33 -19.47 -18.18 0.81
C GLY A 33 -18.59 -19.40 0.50
N ASP A 34 -17.88 -19.40 -0.62
CA ASP A 34 -16.94 -20.47 -1.00
C ASP A 34 -15.52 -20.28 -0.41
N THR A 35 -15.28 -19.18 0.31
CA THR A 35 -14.04 -18.98 1.06
C THR A 35 -14.03 -19.83 2.32
N ALA A 36 -12.92 -20.51 2.57
CA ALA A 36 -12.69 -21.32 3.77
C ALA A 36 -11.30 -21.06 4.34
N VAL A 37 -11.25 -20.81 5.66
CA VAL A 37 -10.01 -20.55 6.39
C VAL A 37 -9.93 -21.51 7.58
N VAL A 38 -8.84 -22.25 7.68
CA VAL A 38 -8.48 -23.05 8.85
C VAL A 38 -7.73 -22.15 9.82
N VAL A 39 -8.21 -22.04 11.05
CA VAL A 39 -7.51 -21.29 12.09
C VAL A 39 -7.23 -22.18 13.28
N ALA A 40 -5.96 -22.26 13.66
CA ALA A 40 -5.49 -23.02 14.82
C ALA A 40 -4.70 -22.11 15.78
N VAL A 41 -4.94 -22.26 17.07
CA VAL A 41 -4.26 -21.52 18.13
C VAL A 41 -3.58 -22.47 19.10
N THR A 42 -2.33 -22.15 19.43
CA THR A 42 -1.52 -22.91 20.40
C THR A 42 -0.88 -21.97 21.40
N GLY A 43 -0.81 -22.38 22.66
CA GLY A 43 -0.15 -21.64 23.72
C GLY A 43 0.71 -22.56 24.58
N THR A 44 1.85 -22.04 25.05
CA THR A 44 2.70 -22.77 26.00
C THR A 44 2.10 -22.75 27.40
N LYS A 45 2.40 -23.77 28.19
CA LYS A 45 1.94 -23.86 29.60
C LYS A 45 2.75 -22.99 30.54
N THR A 46 3.97 -22.65 30.16
CA THR A 46 4.91 -21.83 30.94
C THR A 46 5.59 -20.83 30.04
N PRO A 47 5.92 -19.63 30.54
CA PRO A 47 6.68 -18.65 29.79
C PRO A 47 8.12 -19.14 29.54
N ARG A 48 8.74 -18.66 28.47
CA ARG A 48 10.17 -18.89 28.24
C ARG A 48 10.99 -18.08 29.24
N GLU A 49 12.11 -18.66 29.68
CA GLU A 49 13.04 -17.99 30.58
C GLU A 49 13.57 -16.69 29.95
N GLY A 50 13.57 -15.61 30.71
CA GLY A 50 14.11 -14.31 30.30
C GLY A 50 13.18 -13.44 29.46
N VAL A 51 11.95 -13.87 29.17
CA VAL A 51 10.97 -13.05 28.44
C VAL A 51 10.22 -12.13 29.42
N ASP A 52 10.19 -10.84 29.09
CA ASP A 52 9.56 -9.76 29.85
C ASP A 52 8.39 -9.08 29.11
N PHE A 53 7.96 -9.65 27.98
CA PHE A 53 6.86 -9.19 27.15
C PHE A 53 5.94 -10.33 26.74
N PHE A 54 4.77 -10.03 26.20
CA PHE A 54 3.85 -11.03 25.65
C PHE A 54 4.24 -11.47 24.23
N PRO A 55 4.73 -12.70 24.02
CA PRO A 55 5.18 -13.20 22.73
C PRO A 55 4.02 -13.79 21.91
N LEU A 56 3.16 -12.94 21.36
CA LEU A 56 2.12 -13.33 20.40
C LEU A 56 2.69 -13.35 18.97
N THR A 57 2.50 -14.47 18.28
CA THR A 57 2.79 -14.62 16.86
C THR A 57 1.49 -14.91 16.10
N VAL A 58 1.21 -14.12 15.07
CA VAL A 58 0.09 -14.33 14.16
C VAL A 58 0.63 -14.51 12.75
N ASP A 59 0.31 -15.65 12.13
CA ASP A 59 0.69 -15.99 10.78
C ASP A 59 -0.55 -16.23 9.93
N PHE A 60 -0.64 -15.52 8.81
CA PHE A 60 -1.64 -15.77 7.78
C PHE A 60 -0.94 -16.43 6.59
N GLU A 61 -1.43 -17.62 6.22
CA GLU A 61 -0.84 -18.45 5.19
C GLU A 61 -1.71 -18.44 3.94
N GLU A 62 -1.16 -17.91 2.86
CA GLU A 62 -1.75 -17.98 1.52
C GLU A 62 -1.30 -19.26 0.83
N LYS A 63 -2.26 -20.05 0.35
CA LYS A 63 -1.99 -21.26 -0.43
C LYS A 63 -2.55 -21.10 -1.82
N MET A 64 -1.69 -21.17 -2.85
CA MET A 64 -2.09 -20.94 -4.25
C MET A 64 -3.16 -21.93 -4.73
N TYR A 65 -3.19 -23.16 -4.17
CA TYR A 65 -4.25 -24.10 -4.43
C TYR A 65 -5.65 -23.63 -4.00
N ALA A 66 -5.73 -22.66 -3.07
CA ALA A 66 -6.99 -22.09 -2.61
C ALA A 66 -7.77 -21.37 -3.73
N VAL A 67 -7.06 -20.91 -4.76
CA VAL A 67 -7.63 -20.34 -5.99
C VAL A 67 -7.33 -21.21 -7.23
N GLY A 68 -6.99 -22.50 -7.04
CA GLY A 68 -6.73 -23.45 -8.12
C GLY A 68 -5.43 -23.18 -8.89
N LYS A 69 -4.49 -22.39 -8.35
CA LYS A 69 -3.22 -22.03 -9.00
C LYS A 69 -2.05 -22.86 -8.45
N ILE A 70 -1.02 -23.01 -9.29
CA ILE A 70 0.30 -23.49 -8.89
C ILE A 70 1.19 -22.26 -8.72
N PRO A 71 2.02 -22.17 -7.66
CA PRO A 71 2.91 -21.01 -7.46
C PRO A 71 3.77 -20.71 -8.68
N GLY A 72 3.87 -19.41 -9.07
CA GLY A 72 4.55 -18.97 -10.29
C GLY A 72 6.06 -19.15 -10.27
N GLY A 73 6.69 -19.17 -9.08
CA GLY A 73 8.14 -19.30 -8.92
C GLY A 73 8.72 -20.63 -9.44
N PHE A 74 10.04 -20.69 -9.64
CA PHE A 74 10.74 -21.84 -10.20
C PHE A 74 10.51 -23.14 -9.43
N ILE A 75 10.52 -23.09 -8.09
CA ILE A 75 10.35 -24.27 -7.22
C ILE A 75 8.89 -24.73 -7.08
N LYS A 76 7.93 -23.99 -7.67
CA LYS A 76 6.49 -24.31 -7.63
C LYS A 76 5.94 -24.56 -6.23
N ARG A 77 6.44 -23.83 -5.25
CA ARG A 77 6.03 -23.88 -3.85
C ARG A 77 5.97 -22.46 -3.29
N GLU A 78 5.04 -22.21 -2.38
CA GLU A 78 4.98 -20.97 -1.61
C GLU A 78 6.29 -20.79 -0.81
N GLY A 79 6.80 -19.56 -0.84
CA GLY A 79 8.04 -19.17 -0.17
C GLY A 79 7.79 -18.31 1.06
N ARG A 80 8.37 -17.10 1.05
CA ARG A 80 8.11 -16.11 2.11
C ARG A 80 6.67 -15.60 2.00
N PRO A 81 6.05 -15.23 3.14
CA PRO A 81 4.74 -14.58 3.11
C PRO A 81 4.72 -13.37 2.18
N SER A 82 3.64 -13.24 1.41
CA SER A 82 3.41 -12.07 0.56
C SER A 82 3.22 -10.80 1.41
N GLU A 83 3.30 -9.63 0.79
CA GLU A 83 2.95 -8.36 1.44
C GLU A 83 1.53 -8.43 2.01
N GLN A 84 0.57 -8.95 1.24
CA GLN A 84 -0.82 -9.11 1.67
C GLN A 84 -0.96 -10.07 2.87
N ALA A 85 -0.26 -11.19 2.87
CA ALA A 85 -0.26 -12.12 4.00
C ALA A 85 0.27 -11.46 5.29
N ILE A 86 1.33 -10.65 5.17
CA ILE A 86 1.88 -9.90 6.30
C ILE A 86 0.88 -8.85 6.80
N LEU A 87 0.23 -8.12 5.90
CA LEU A 87 -0.79 -7.12 6.25
C LEU A 87 -2.00 -7.77 6.93
N THR A 88 -2.46 -8.92 6.44
CA THR A 88 -3.55 -9.69 7.06
C THR A 88 -3.14 -10.21 8.44
N SER A 89 -1.92 -10.72 8.60
CA SER A 89 -1.40 -11.11 9.92
C SER A 89 -1.43 -9.94 10.92
N ARG A 90 -1.03 -8.76 10.49
CA ARG A 90 -1.08 -7.53 11.30
C ARG A 90 -2.50 -7.08 11.61
N LEU A 91 -3.41 -7.21 10.65
CA LEU A 91 -4.82 -6.88 10.81
C LEU A 91 -5.47 -7.74 11.91
N ILE A 92 -5.07 -9.02 12.04
CA ILE A 92 -5.54 -9.95 13.06
C ILE A 92 -4.83 -9.70 14.42
N ASP A 93 -3.51 -9.49 14.42
CA ASP A 93 -2.71 -9.29 15.65
C ASP A 93 -3.18 -8.07 16.46
N ARG A 94 -3.40 -6.94 15.78
CA ARG A 94 -3.63 -5.64 16.42
C ARG A 94 -4.84 -5.63 17.36
N PRO A 95 -6.05 -6.10 16.97
CA PRO A 95 -7.20 -6.14 17.88
C PRO A 95 -7.19 -7.31 18.86
N ILE A 96 -6.41 -8.37 18.61
CA ILE A 96 -6.32 -9.55 19.48
C ILE A 96 -5.36 -9.33 20.63
N ARG A 97 -4.22 -8.70 20.38
CA ARG A 97 -3.15 -8.51 21.36
C ARG A 97 -3.56 -7.82 22.65
N PRO A 98 -4.33 -6.71 22.63
CA PRO A 98 -4.77 -6.04 23.85
C PRO A 98 -5.78 -6.84 24.68
N MET A 99 -6.32 -7.94 24.14
CA MET A 99 -7.30 -8.80 24.81
C MET A 99 -6.67 -9.92 25.66
N PHE A 100 -5.38 -9.86 25.91
CA PHE A 100 -4.69 -10.75 26.83
C PHE A 100 -4.42 -10.05 28.16
N PRO A 101 -4.52 -10.79 29.29
CA PRO A 101 -4.30 -10.21 30.61
C PRO A 101 -2.89 -9.60 30.76
N GLU A 102 -2.79 -8.50 31.51
CA GLU A 102 -1.49 -7.91 31.86
C GLU A 102 -0.63 -8.90 32.64
N GLY A 103 0.65 -9.00 32.31
CA GLY A 103 1.57 -9.97 32.93
C GLY A 103 1.49 -11.39 32.36
N TYR A 104 0.71 -11.63 31.31
CA TYR A 104 0.72 -12.89 30.59
C TYR A 104 1.91 -12.96 29.64
N HIS A 105 2.87 -13.86 29.89
CA HIS A 105 4.14 -13.96 29.17
C HIS A 105 4.35 -15.30 28.44
N ASN A 106 3.36 -16.19 28.43
CA ASN A 106 3.43 -17.45 27.70
C ASN A 106 3.37 -17.19 26.17
N ASP A 107 4.08 -18.02 25.39
CA ASP A 107 4.00 -17.94 23.93
C ASP A 107 2.61 -18.32 23.45
N VAL A 108 2.06 -17.53 22.55
CA VAL A 108 0.84 -17.83 21.82
C VAL A 108 1.09 -17.70 20.33
N GLN A 109 0.69 -18.72 19.58
CA GLN A 109 0.73 -18.69 18.12
C GLN A 109 -0.66 -18.90 17.54
N ILE A 110 -1.02 -18.05 16.58
CA ILE A 110 -2.21 -18.15 15.76
C ILE A 110 -1.77 -18.38 14.33
N VAL A 111 -2.24 -19.49 13.73
CA VAL A 111 -2.02 -19.77 12.31
C VAL A 111 -3.36 -19.82 11.61
N ALA A 112 -3.57 -18.90 10.67
CA ALA A 112 -4.75 -18.86 9.81
C ALA A 112 -4.33 -19.22 8.39
N THR A 113 -4.89 -20.29 7.83
CA THR A 113 -4.55 -20.78 6.49
C THR A 113 -5.76 -20.68 5.58
N ALA A 114 -5.68 -19.88 4.53
CA ALA A 114 -6.68 -19.82 3.48
C ALA A 114 -6.61 -21.09 2.63
N VAL A 115 -7.63 -21.94 2.68
CA VAL A 115 -7.66 -23.24 2.00
C VAL A 115 -8.61 -23.29 0.80
N SER A 116 -9.53 -22.33 0.69
CA SER A 116 -10.37 -22.04 -0.46
C SER A 116 -10.67 -20.55 -0.46
N VAL A 117 -10.56 -19.87 -1.58
CA VAL A 117 -10.82 -18.43 -1.68
C VAL A 117 -11.68 -18.14 -2.90
N ASP A 118 -12.84 -17.56 -2.61
CA ASP A 118 -13.69 -16.88 -3.55
C ASP A 118 -13.31 -15.39 -3.54
N PRO A 119 -12.93 -14.77 -4.67
CA PRO A 119 -12.53 -13.36 -4.71
C PRO A 119 -13.55 -12.39 -4.12
N ASP A 120 -14.84 -12.68 -4.21
CA ASP A 120 -15.93 -11.86 -3.66
C ASP A 120 -16.05 -12.00 -2.13
N ASN A 121 -15.35 -12.94 -1.52
CA ASN A 121 -15.37 -13.23 -0.10
C ASN A 121 -13.94 -13.29 0.44
N ALA A 122 -13.29 -12.13 0.58
CA ALA A 122 -11.91 -12.03 1.05
C ALA A 122 -11.68 -12.79 2.37
N PRO A 123 -10.56 -13.52 2.51
CA PRO A 123 -10.33 -14.43 3.66
C PRO A 123 -9.90 -13.74 4.95
N ASP A 124 -9.58 -12.45 4.93
CA ASP A 124 -9.03 -11.71 6.07
C ASP A 124 -10.01 -11.57 7.25
N MET A 125 -11.27 -11.17 6.99
CA MET A 125 -12.27 -11.07 8.06
C MET A 125 -12.69 -12.45 8.60
N PRO A 126 -12.95 -13.48 7.76
CA PRO A 126 -13.09 -14.85 8.22
C PRO A 126 -11.91 -15.35 9.08
N ALA A 127 -10.66 -15.02 8.70
CA ALA A 127 -9.47 -15.37 9.48
C ALA A 127 -9.45 -14.69 10.86
N MET A 128 -9.81 -13.40 10.94
CA MET A 128 -9.89 -12.66 12.20
C MET A 128 -10.98 -13.22 13.12
N ILE A 129 -12.18 -13.47 12.61
CA ILE A 129 -13.28 -14.06 13.35
C ILE A 129 -12.90 -15.47 13.84
N GLY A 130 -12.25 -16.25 12.96
CA GLY A 130 -11.76 -17.57 13.30
C GLY A 130 -10.69 -17.57 14.39
N ALA A 131 -9.74 -16.61 14.35
CA ALA A 131 -8.71 -16.43 15.37
C ALA A 131 -9.33 -16.10 16.74
N SER A 132 -10.27 -15.17 16.76
CA SER A 132 -11.03 -14.83 17.97
C SER A 132 -11.81 -16.02 18.50
N CYS A 133 -12.55 -16.72 17.66
CA CYS A 133 -13.35 -17.89 18.08
C CYS A 133 -12.45 -19.03 18.58
N ALA A 134 -11.36 -19.35 17.88
CA ALA A 134 -10.43 -20.40 18.28
C ALA A 134 -9.77 -20.11 19.64
N LEU A 135 -9.35 -18.86 19.89
CA LEU A 135 -8.86 -18.41 21.19
C LEU A 135 -9.96 -18.52 22.27
N SER A 136 -11.16 -18.04 21.97
CA SER A 136 -12.25 -18.00 22.93
C SER A 136 -12.72 -19.39 23.38
N ILE A 137 -12.75 -20.38 22.47
CA ILE A 137 -13.11 -21.78 22.82
C ILE A 137 -11.94 -22.58 23.40
N SER A 138 -10.68 -22.06 23.31
CA SER A 138 -9.48 -22.71 23.86
C SER A 138 -9.36 -22.50 25.36
N ASP A 139 -8.40 -23.19 25.97
CA ASP A 139 -8.00 -22.99 27.38
C ASP A 139 -6.98 -21.83 27.54
N ILE A 140 -6.58 -21.16 26.47
CA ILE A 140 -5.67 -19.98 26.52
C ILE A 140 -6.41 -18.80 27.18
N PRO A 141 -5.79 -18.06 28.13
CA PRO A 141 -6.38 -16.86 28.74
C PRO A 141 -6.55 -15.76 27.70
N PHE A 142 -7.77 -15.53 27.28
CA PHE A 142 -8.14 -14.53 26.27
C PHE A 142 -9.47 -13.90 26.66
N GLU A 143 -9.51 -12.58 26.78
CA GLU A 143 -10.64 -11.79 27.28
C GLU A 143 -11.66 -11.40 26.20
N GLY A 144 -11.57 -12.05 25.03
CA GLY A 144 -12.52 -11.87 23.94
C GLY A 144 -13.90 -12.51 24.22
N PRO A 145 -14.73 -12.69 23.17
CA PRO A 145 -14.37 -12.60 21.75
C PRO A 145 -14.34 -11.19 21.17
N ILE A 146 -13.62 -11.05 20.08
CA ILE A 146 -13.65 -9.90 19.19
C ILE A 146 -14.20 -10.30 17.81
N ALA A 147 -14.57 -9.33 17.01
CA ALA A 147 -14.86 -9.55 15.59
C ALA A 147 -14.40 -8.37 14.74
N GLY A 148 -14.35 -8.57 13.45
CA GLY A 148 -14.07 -7.52 12.47
C GLY A 148 -14.92 -7.67 11.22
N VAL A 149 -15.15 -6.54 10.55
CA VAL A 149 -15.84 -6.47 9.27
C VAL A 149 -15.19 -5.43 8.37
N ARG A 150 -15.38 -5.56 7.05
CA ARG A 150 -15.12 -4.49 6.11
C ARG A 150 -16.39 -3.69 5.85
N VAL A 151 -16.22 -2.38 5.70
CA VAL A 151 -17.32 -1.46 5.35
C VAL A 151 -16.93 -0.71 4.08
N GLY A 152 -17.77 -0.80 3.05
CA GLY A 152 -17.73 0.02 1.85
C GLY A 152 -18.75 1.13 1.91
N LEU A 153 -18.61 2.12 1.02
CA LEU A 153 -19.55 3.22 0.81
C LEU A 153 -19.82 3.37 -0.68
N ILE A 154 -21.05 3.08 -1.11
CA ILE A 154 -21.49 3.14 -2.49
C ILE A 154 -22.80 3.92 -2.55
N ASP A 155 -22.86 4.96 -3.38
CA ASP A 155 -24.05 5.82 -3.56
C ASP A 155 -24.65 6.34 -2.24
N GLY A 156 -23.78 6.57 -1.24
CA GLY A 156 -24.18 7.06 0.08
C GLY A 156 -24.65 5.96 1.06
N GLU A 157 -24.66 4.70 0.66
CA GLU A 157 -25.03 3.57 1.52
C GLU A 157 -23.81 2.76 1.97
N PHE A 158 -23.81 2.38 3.26
CA PHE A 158 -22.77 1.50 3.81
C PHE A 158 -23.06 0.03 3.51
N ILE A 159 -22.05 -0.70 3.06
CA ILE A 159 -22.14 -2.11 2.69
C ILE A 159 -21.13 -2.92 3.51
N ILE A 160 -21.57 -4.04 4.09
CA ILE A 160 -20.70 -4.98 4.83
C ILE A 160 -20.02 -5.94 3.85
N ASN A 161 -18.70 -6.05 3.98
CA ASN A 161 -17.83 -6.94 3.20
C ASN A 161 -18.11 -6.84 1.69
N PRO A 162 -17.87 -5.69 1.05
CA PRO A 162 -18.18 -5.49 -0.37
C PRO A 162 -17.48 -6.54 -1.25
N THR A 163 -18.16 -6.97 -2.32
CA THR A 163 -17.59 -7.83 -3.37
C THR A 163 -16.50 -7.10 -4.15
N VAL A 164 -15.76 -7.81 -5.01
CA VAL A 164 -14.71 -7.21 -5.86
C VAL A 164 -15.26 -6.07 -6.70
N GLU A 165 -16.41 -6.25 -7.36
CA GLU A 165 -17.01 -5.20 -8.19
C GLU A 165 -17.52 -4.01 -7.35
N GLN A 166 -18.09 -4.28 -6.19
CA GLN A 166 -18.49 -3.22 -5.24
C GLN A 166 -17.28 -2.46 -4.70
N ALA A 167 -16.17 -3.13 -4.41
CA ALA A 167 -14.96 -2.50 -3.92
C ALA A 167 -14.32 -1.53 -4.94
N LYS A 168 -14.44 -1.82 -6.26
CA LYS A 168 -13.93 -0.94 -7.32
C LYS A 168 -14.61 0.42 -7.36
N ILE A 169 -15.89 0.50 -7.04
CA ILE A 169 -16.70 1.73 -7.09
C ILE A 169 -16.90 2.34 -5.70
N SER A 170 -16.49 1.66 -4.65
CA SER A 170 -16.64 2.12 -3.28
C SER A 170 -15.74 3.33 -2.99
N GLN A 171 -16.29 4.34 -2.34
CA GLN A 171 -15.55 5.50 -1.85
C GLN A 171 -14.75 5.22 -0.56
N LEU A 172 -15.01 4.07 0.07
CA LEU A 172 -14.41 3.69 1.34
C LEU A 172 -14.05 2.20 1.33
N ASN A 173 -12.87 1.87 1.83
CA ASN A 173 -12.46 0.51 2.18
C ASN A 173 -11.99 0.53 3.64
N LEU A 174 -12.91 0.31 4.55
CA LEU A 174 -12.71 0.37 6.00
C LEU A 174 -12.69 -1.05 6.57
N ALA A 175 -11.65 -1.41 7.29
CA ALA A 175 -11.64 -2.53 8.22
C ALA A 175 -11.82 -1.99 9.64
N VAL A 176 -12.80 -2.49 10.36
CA VAL A 176 -13.05 -2.16 11.78
C VAL A 176 -13.15 -3.45 12.58
N ALA A 177 -12.51 -3.47 13.76
CA ALA A 177 -12.54 -4.58 14.67
C ALA A 177 -12.73 -4.11 16.12
N GLY A 178 -13.39 -4.95 16.93
CA GLY A 178 -13.66 -4.61 18.32
C GLY A 178 -14.35 -5.71 19.09
N THR A 179 -14.64 -5.38 20.35
CA THR A 179 -15.50 -6.16 21.24
C THR A 179 -16.96 -5.74 21.05
N LYS A 180 -17.86 -6.28 21.86
CA LYS A 180 -19.25 -5.81 21.93
C LYS A 180 -19.35 -4.34 22.30
N ASP A 181 -18.50 -3.88 23.20
CA ASP A 181 -18.64 -2.58 23.86
C ASP A 181 -17.65 -1.53 23.31
N ALA A 182 -16.58 -1.97 22.63
CA ALA A 182 -15.46 -1.12 22.26
C ALA A 182 -14.90 -1.42 20.86
N ILE A 183 -14.48 -0.37 20.16
CA ILE A 183 -13.65 -0.45 18.95
C ILE A 183 -12.20 -0.53 19.37
N LEU A 184 -11.45 -1.51 18.83
CA LEU A 184 -10.04 -1.76 19.15
C LEU A 184 -9.11 -1.39 18.00
N MET A 185 -9.56 -1.53 16.76
CA MET A 185 -8.75 -1.28 15.57
C MET A 185 -9.59 -0.71 14.44
N VAL A 186 -9.04 0.29 13.77
CA VAL A 186 -9.58 0.84 12.52
C VAL A 186 -8.45 0.93 11.50
N GLU A 187 -8.74 0.54 10.26
CA GLU A 187 -7.84 0.72 9.13
C GLU A 187 -8.64 1.02 7.86
N ALA A 188 -8.44 2.19 7.26
CA ALA A 188 -9.19 2.58 6.09
C ALA A 188 -8.35 3.22 5.00
N GLY A 189 -8.73 2.95 3.75
CA GLY A 189 -8.47 3.79 2.60
C GLY A 189 -9.76 4.44 2.13
N ALA A 190 -9.71 5.69 1.69
CA ALA A 190 -10.90 6.44 1.34
C ALA A 190 -10.64 7.43 0.20
N ASN A 191 -11.66 7.73 -0.59
CA ASN A 191 -11.61 8.69 -1.67
C ASN A 191 -12.10 10.07 -1.17
N GLU A 192 -11.30 10.71 -0.29
CA GLU A 192 -11.58 12.05 0.26
C GLU A 192 -12.93 12.13 0.99
N VAL A 193 -13.26 11.12 1.82
CA VAL A 193 -14.49 11.15 2.63
C VAL A 193 -14.39 12.12 3.81
N SER A 194 -15.51 12.67 4.25
CA SER A 194 -15.55 13.56 5.42
C SER A 194 -15.27 12.81 6.72
N GLU A 195 -14.84 13.54 7.75
CA GLU A 195 -14.66 13.02 9.10
C GLU A 195 -15.96 12.42 9.66
N GLU A 196 -17.12 13.04 9.37
CA GLU A 196 -18.44 12.57 9.79
C GLU A 196 -18.80 11.24 9.11
N THR A 197 -18.64 11.15 7.79
CA THR A 197 -18.88 9.91 7.03
C THR A 197 -17.99 8.77 7.52
N MET A 198 -16.73 9.05 7.83
CA MET A 198 -15.82 8.08 8.39
C MET A 198 -16.28 7.57 9.75
N LEU A 199 -16.72 8.47 10.63
CA LEU A 199 -17.29 8.10 11.93
C LEU A 199 -18.52 7.21 11.78
N ASP A 200 -19.45 7.60 10.94
CA ASP A 200 -20.68 6.83 10.74
C ASP A 200 -20.40 5.44 10.16
N ALA A 201 -19.44 5.31 9.25
CA ALA A 201 -18.99 4.01 8.74
C ALA A 201 -18.40 3.11 9.84
N ILE A 202 -17.59 3.68 10.74
CA ILE A 202 -16.99 2.95 11.86
C ILE A 202 -18.08 2.43 12.79
N TRP A 203 -19.06 3.27 13.16
CA TRP A 203 -20.14 2.87 14.04
C TRP A 203 -21.13 1.90 13.38
N PHE A 204 -21.37 2.03 12.08
CA PHE A 204 -22.13 1.06 11.30
C PHE A 204 -21.48 -0.34 11.37
N GLY A 205 -20.16 -0.41 11.11
CA GLY A 205 -19.41 -1.66 11.23
C GLY A 205 -19.43 -2.23 12.65
N HIS A 206 -19.31 -1.39 13.69
CA HIS A 206 -19.40 -1.82 15.09
C HIS A 206 -20.77 -2.40 15.45
N GLY A 207 -21.84 -1.92 14.83
CA GLY A 207 -23.17 -2.51 14.98
C GLY A 207 -23.23 -3.98 14.55
N VAL A 208 -22.52 -4.33 13.47
CA VAL A 208 -22.40 -5.72 12.99
C VAL A 208 -21.44 -6.54 13.84
N ILE A 209 -20.34 -5.93 14.30
CA ILE A 209 -19.38 -6.56 15.21
C ILE A 209 -20.08 -7.06 16.50
N LYS A 210 -21.00 -6.28 17.06
CA LYS A 210 -21.79 -6.70 18.23
C LYS A 210 -22.54 -8.01 17.99
N GLN A 211 -23.13 -8.18 16.81
CA GLN A 211 -23.85 -9.41 16.45
C GLN A 211 -22.89 -10.60 16.32
N LEU A 212 -21.72 -10.39 15.69
CA LEU A 212 -20.68 -11.42 15.54
C LEU A 212 -20.08 -11.83 16.89
N VAL A 213 -19.90 -10.91 17.81
CA VAL A 213 -19.42 -11.19 19.18
C VAL A 213 -20.45 -12.01 19.94
N GLU A 214 -21.73 -11.66 19.88
CA GLU A 214 -22.81 -12.44 20.52
C GLU A 214 -22.95 -13.85 19.90
N PHE A 215 -22.73 -13.97 18.59
CA PHE A 215 -22.69 -15.27 17.92
C PHE A 215 -21.53 -16.13 18.44
N GLN A 216 -20.32 -15.59 18.56
CA GLN A 216 -19.18 -16.31 19.14
C GLN A 216 -19.39 -16.67 20.61
N LYS A 217 -19.99 -15.78 21.43
CA LYS A 217 -20.33 -16.08 22.85
C LYS A 217 -21.23 -17.30 22.99
N LYS A 218 -22.21 -17.49 22.09
CA LYS A 218 -23.05 -18.70 22.07
C LYS A 218 -22.21 -19.95 21.80
N ILE A 219 -21.24 -19.88 20.86
CA ILE A 219 -20.33 -20.99 20.56
C ILE A 219 -19.48 -21.32 21.81
N VAL A 220 -18.90 -20.29 22.44
CA VAL A 220 -18.09 -20.45 23.67
C VAL A 220 -18.87 -21.06 24.80
N ALA A 221 -20.12 -20.64 25.00
CA ALA A 221 -20.97 -21.20 26.06
C ALA A 221 -21.26 -22.69 25.88
N GLU A 222 -21.25 -23.19 24.63
CA GLU A 222 -21.57 -24.59 24.31
C GLU A 222 -20.35 -25.50 24.28
N ILE A 223 -19.19 -25.00 23.74
CA ILE A 223 -18.01 -25.84 23.51
C ILE A 223 -16.71 -25.25 24.07
N GLY A 224 -16.78 -24.11 24.77
CA GLY A 224 -15.57 -23.47 25.32
C GLY A 224 -14.94 -24.34 26.43
N LYS A 225 -13.61 -24.30 26.47
CA LYS A 225 -12.85 -24.93 27.56
C LYS A 225 -12.66 -23.94 28.70
N GLU A 226 -12.50 -24.48 29.92
CA GLU A 226 -12.03 -23.70 31.05
C GLU A 226 -10.67 -23.12 30.79
N LYS A 227 -10.45 -21.85 31.12
CA LYS A 227 -9.18 -21.17 30.91
C LYS A 227 -8.10 -21.69 31.83
N MET A 228 -6.89 -21.93 31.31
CA MET A 228 -5.78 -22.40 32.12
C MET A 228 -5.42 -21.35 33.19
N GLU A 229 -5.20 -21.81 34.39
CA GLU A 229 -4.63 -20.99 35.45
C GLU A 229 -3.12 -20.82 35.19
N VAL A 230 -2.70 -19.60 34.95
CA VAL A 230 -1.28 -19.24 34.77
C VAL A 230 -0.92 -18.16 35.78
N PRO A 231 0.26 -18.23 36.38
CA PRO A 231 0.71 -17.15 37.25
C PRO A 231 1.02 -15.92 36.37
N PHE A 232 0.32 -14.82 36.63
CA PHE A 232 0.67 -13.54 36.04
C PHE A 232 1.84 -12.94 36.79
N TYR A 233 2.79 -12.38 36.03
CA TYR A 233 3.94 -11.72 36.63
C TYR A 233 3.48 -10.43 37.35
N ALA A 234 3.70 -10.38 38.65
CA ALA A 234 3.48 -9.21 39.48
C ALA A 234 4.68 -9.01 40.44
N PRO A 235 5.35 -7.87 40.41
CA PRO A 235 6.43 -7.59 41.34
C PRO A 235 5.90 -7.36 42.77
N PRO A 236 6.77 -7.48 43.81
CA PRO A 236 6.38 -7.24 45.20
C PRO A 236 5.86 -5.80 45.40
N GLU A 237 4.69 -5.67 46.04
CA GLU A 237 4.04 -4.37 46.26
C GLU A 237 4.86 -3.42 47.17
N GLU A 238 5.51 -3.97 48.21
CA GLU A 238 6.36 -3.19 49.14
C GLU A 238 7.53 -2.57 48.38
N MET A 239 8.21 -3.35 47.53
CA MET A 239 9.31 -2.83 46.68
C MET A 239 8.81 -1.77 45.69
N ALA A 240 7.63 -1.93 45.15
CA ALA A 240 7.04 -0.95 44.23
C ALA A 240 6.78 0.40 44.95
N ALA A 241 6.25 0.35 46.18
CA ALA A 241 6.02 1.57 46.98
C ALA A 241 7.31 2.28 47.32
N GLU A 242 8.36 1.56 47.76
CA GLU A 242 9.65 2.13 48.07
C GLU A 242 10.35 2.78 46.88
N ILE A 243 10.31 2.11 45.69
CA ILE A 243 10.89 2.68 44.47
C ILE A 243 10.10 3.93 44.03
N GLU A 244 8.78 3.93 44.18
CA GLU A 244 7.95 5.08 43.86
C GLU A 244 8.29 6.26 44.78
N GLU A 245 8.40 6.05 46.09
CA GLU A 245 8.77 7.10 47.07
C GLU A 245 10.13 7.69 46.75
N TYR A 246 11.14 6.86 46.43
CA TYR A 246 12.50 7.30 46.17
C TYR A 246 12.65 7.99 44.81
N GLY A 247 12.02 7.43 43.75
CA GLY A 247 12.32 7.75 42.36
C GLY A 247 11.35 8.69 41.67
N ALA A 248 10.11 8.85 42.18
CA ALA A 248 9.05 9.52 41.42
C ALA A 248 9.40 10.98 41.02
N GLN A 249 9.89 11.79 41.95
CA GLN A 249 10.23 13.20 41.67
C GLN A 249 11.45 13.28 40.74
N LYS A 250 12.48 12.48 40.97
CA LYS A 250 13.69 12.45 40.13
C LYS A 250 13.39 12.08 38.70
N LEU A 251 12.52 11.05 38.49
CA LEU A 251 12.07 10.65 37.16
C LEU A 251 11.19 11.72 36.52
N LYS A 252 10.31 12.40 37.28
CA LYS A 252 9.49 13.49 36.77
C LYS A 252 10.37 14.61 36.23
N ASP A 253 11.39 15.03 36.98
CA ASP A 253 12.29 16.09 36.54
C ASP A 253 13.11 15.69 35.31
N ALA A 254 13.61 14.45 35.26
CA ALA A 254 14.37 13.91 34.14
C ALA A 254 13.54 13.74 32.85
N LEU A 255 12.24 13.56 32.97
CA LEU A 255 11.32 13.37 31.85
C LEU A 255 10.90 14.68 31.17
N MET A 256 11.07 15.83 31.81
CA MET A 256 10.62 17.14 31.33
C MET A 256 11.73 17.88 30.57
N ASP A 257 12.29 17.26 29.54
CA ASP A 257 13.29 17.86 28.67
C ASP A 257 12.80 17.82 27.22
N ALA A 258 12.87 18.96 26.52
CA ALA A 258 12.45 19.09 25.13
C ALA A 258 13.34 18.29 24.18
N ASN A 259 14.64 18.18 24.49
CA ASN A 259 15.59 17.41 23.70
C ASN A 259 15.47 15.90 24.01
N LYS A 260 15.14 15.12 23.01
CA LYS A 260 14.99 13.66 23.15
C LYS A 260 16.22 12.98 23.74
N LEU A 261 17.42 13.28 23.19
CA LEU A 261 18.66 12.60 23.59
C LEU A 261 19.04 12.98 25.04
N GLU A 262 18.93 14.24 25.41
CA GLU A 262 19.19 14.70 26.80
C GLU A 262 18.16 14.10 27.76
N ARG A 263 16.89 14.06 27.40
CA ARG A 263 15.84 13.41 28.19
C ARG A 263 16.13 11.93 28.41
N GLU A 264 16.46 11.18 27.34
CA GLU A 264 16.77 9.76 27.43
C GLU A 264 17.99 9.50 28.30
N GLU A 265 19.03 10.31 28.17
CA GLU A 265 20.23 10.24 29.02
C GLU A 265 19.94 10.55 30.52
N ASN A 266 19.15 11.59 30.78
CA ASN A 266 18.75 11.96 32.14
C ASN A 266 17.90 10.88 32.81
N VAL A 267 16.93 10.33 32.08
CA VAL A 267 16.08 9.19 32.52
C VAL A 267 16.94 7.95 32.76
N ALA A 268 17.91 7.65 31.89
CA ALA A 268 18.81 6.51 32.06
C ALA A 268 19.69 6.66 33.32
N LYS A 269 20.21 7.88 33.63
CA LYS A 269 20.96 8.16 34.85
C LYS A 269 20.13 7.90 36.11
N VAL A 270 18.87 8.39 36.14
CA VAL A 270 17.97 8.15 37.27
C VAL A 270 17.63 6.70 37.45
N LYS A 271 17.36 5.97 36.34
CA LYS A 271 17.11 4.51 36.37
C LYS A 271 18.33 3.75 36.93
N ALA A 272 19.53 4.12 36.52
CA ALA A 272 20.75 3.49 37.02
C ALA A 272 20.96 3.78 38.55
N GLU A 273 20.66 4.98 39.01
CA GLU A 273 20.71 5.35 40.45
C GLU A 273 19.66 4.52 41.26
N ILE A 274 18.43 4.41 40.75
CA ILE A 274 17.41 3.55 41.39
C ILE A 274 17.88 2.09 41.44
N ALA A 275 18.43 1.57 40.35
CA ALA A 275 18.95 0.19 40.30
C ALA A 275 20.10 0.00 41.31
N GLU A 276 21.06 0.94 41.42
CA GLU A 276 22.16 0.86 42.38
C GLU A 276 21.65 0.80 43.82
N VAL A 277 20.74 1.70 44.22
CA VAL A 277 20.20 1.76 45.59
C VAL A 277 19.37 0.52 45.92
N PHE A 278 18.51 0.06 45.03
CA PHE A 278 17.60 -1.02 45.36
C PHE A 278 18.20 -2.41 45.17
N LEU A 279 19.23 -2.60 44.35
CA LEU A 279 19.96 -3.87 44.25
C LEU A 279 20.85 -4.14 45.46
N GLU A 280 21.28 -3.12 46.19
CA GLU A 280 21.90 -3.33 47.50
C GLU A 280 20.92 -3.94 48.52
N LYS A 281 19.63 -3.54 48.48
CA LYS A 281 18.57 -4.06 49.35
C LYS A 281 17.96 -5.36 48.85
N TYR A 282 17.80 -5.52 47.53
CA TYR A 282 17.14 -6.64 46.85
C TYR A 282 18.06 -7.23 45.77
N PRO A 283 19.16 -7.89 46.12
CA PRO A 283 20.20 -8.32 45.15
C PRO A 283 19.69 -9.32 44.09
N ASP A 284 18.67 -10.13 44.43
CA ASP A 284 18.14 -11.14 43.54
C ASP A 284 16.98 -10.66 42.64
N ASN A 285 16.55 -9.38 42.83
CA ASN A 285 15.34 -8.85 42.19
C ASN A 285 15.62 -7.80 41.08
N ALA A 286 16.73 -7.93 40.36
CA ALA A 286 17.11 -6.95 39.32
C ALA A 286 16.01 -6.76 38.23
N LYS A 287 15.31 -7.83 37.87
CA LYS A 287 14.19 -7.76 36.92
C LYS A 287 13.00 -6.98 37.49
N ASP A 288 12.67 -7.21 38.76
CA ASP A 288 11.55 -6.54 39.44
C ASP A 288 11.84 -5.04 39.57
N VAL A 289 13.04 -4.65 39.98
CA VAL A 289 13.47 -3.25 40.08
C VAL A 289 13.35 -2.54 38.71
N ALA A 290 13.85 -3.17 37.65
CA ALA A 290 13.76 -2.61 36.30
C ALA A 290 12.30 -2.47 35.82
N TYR A 291 11.48 -3.48 36.03
CA TYR A 291 10.06 -3.51 35.67
C TYR A 291 9.26 -2.45 36.40
N ILE A 292 9.44 -2.35 37.74
CA ILE A 292 8.77 -1.34 38.59
C ILE A 292 9.17 0.06 38.16
N THR A 293 10.46 0.29 37.94
CA THR A 293 10.98 1.59 37.47
C THR A 293 10.37 1.98 36.12
N GLN A 294 10.23 1.03 35.20
CA GLN A 294 9.59 1.28 33.89
C GLN A 294 8.09 1.57 34.05
N LYS A 295 7.38 0.85 34.90
CA LYS A 295 5.97 1.15 35.23
C LYS A 295 5.82 2.54 35.88
N LEU A 296 6.74 2.93 36.73
CA LEU A 296 6.74 4.24 37.37
C LEU A 296 6.94 5.38 36.32
N VAL A 297 7.86 5.20 35.36
CA VAL A 297 8.01 6.13 34.23
C VAL A 297 6.68 6.25 33.47
N LYS A 298 6.05 5.12 33.14
CA LYS A 298 4.74 5.12 32.45
C LYS A 298 3.68 5.88 33.26
N LYS A 299 3.58 5.62 34.56
CA LYS A 299 2.63 6.28 35.47
C LYS A 299 2.83 7.80 35.51
N ILE A 300 4.08 8.25 35.63
CA ILE A 300 4.44 9.68 35.69
C ILE A 300 4.07 10.38 34.39
N VAL A 301 4.51 9.87 33.24
CA VAL A 301 4.22 10.47 31.91
C VAL A 301 2.73 10.57 31.67
N ARG A 302 1.98 9.48 31.93
CA ARG A 302 0.52 9.44 31.74
C ARG A 302 -0.17 10.49 32.61
N ARG A 303 0.16 10.56 33.91
CA ARG A 303 -0.44 11.52 34.81
C ARG A 303 -0.10 12.95 34.45
N THR A 304 1.14 13.24 34.07
CA THR A 304 1.58 14.57 33.64
C THR A 304 0.79 15.03 32.41
N ILE A 305 0.54 14.15 31.44
CA ILE A 305 -0.23 14.47 30.24
C ILE A 305 -1.74 14.54 30.55
N SER A 306 -2.30 13.58 31.28
CA SER A 306 -3.75 13.47 31.45
C SER A 306 -4.31 14.44 32.50
N VAL A 307 -3.58 14.69 33.58
CA VAL A 307 -4.00 15.52 34.70
C VAL A 307 -3.37 16.92 34.63
N ASP A 308 -2.04 17.00 34.57
CA ASP A 308 -1.30 18.27 34.60
C ASP A 308 -1.40 18.99 33.23
N LYS A 309 -1.80 18.31 32.14
CA LYS A 309 -1.90 18.81 30.76
C LYS A 309 -0.57 19.31 30.19
N ILE A 310 0.54 18.70 30.62
CA ILE A 310 1.91 19.04 30.22
C ILE A 310 2.49 17.89 29.39
N ARG A 311 3.02 18.21 28.22
CA ARG A 311 3.74 17.26 27.36
C ARG A 311 5.24 17.23 27.76
N PRO A 312 5.93 16.08 27.61
CA PRO A 312 7.34 15.95 27.96
C PRO A 312 8.28 16.92 27.23
N ASP A 313 7.90 17.41 26.05
CA ASP A 313 8.67 18.39 25.27
C ASP A 313 8.17 19.83 25.41
N GLY A 314 7.21 20.08 26.30
CA GLY A 314 6.68 21.40 26.61
C GLY A 314 5.69 21.99 25.60
N ARG A 315 5.38 21.28 24.51
CA ARG A 315 4.37 21.74 23.53
C ARG A 315 2.96 21.76 24.11
N GLN A 316 2.09 22.58 23.50
CA GLN A 316 0.66 22.53 23.74
C GLN A 316 0.07 21.19 23.23
N LEU A 317 -1.11 20.81 23.74
CA LEU A 317 -1.72 19.50 23.44
C LEU A 317 -2.04 19.32 21.96
N ASP A 318 -2.36 20.39 21.26
CA ASP A 318 -2.73 20.43 19.83
C ASP A 318 -1.60 20.99 18.92
N GLU A 319 -0.43 21.22 19.48
CA GLU A 319 0.72 21.78 18.76
C GLU A 319 1.46 20.71 17.95
N VAL A 320 1.72 21.03 16.68
CA VAL A 320 2.58 20.26 15.78
C VAL A 320 4.03 20.70 15.93
N ARG A 321 4.97 19.76 15.91
CA ARG A 321 6.42 20.06 15.91
C ARG A 321 6.80 20.94 14.72
N PRO A 322 7.91 21.69 14.78
CA PRO A 322 8.41 22.47 13.64
C PRO A 322 8.55 21.60 12.38
N VAL A 323 8.05 22.09 11.25
CA VAL A 323 8.08 21.40 9.96
C VAL A 323 8.98 22.14 9.01
N SER A 324 9.91 21.42 8.35
CA SER A 324 10.69 21.91 7.20
C SER A 324 10.63 20.90 6.04
N CYS A 325 10.66 21.42 4.83
CA CYS A 325 10.54 20.63 3.61
C CYS A 325 11.56 21.10 2.58
N GLU A 326 12.17 20.14 1.88
CA GLU A 326 13.06 20.40 0.74
C GLU A 326 12.70 19.46 -0.40
N VAL A 327 12.84 19.91 -1.66
CA VAL A 327 12.60 19.10 -2.87
C VAL A 327 13.76 19.20 -3.84
N GLY A 328 13.93 18.18 -4.69
CA GLY A 328 14.98 18.18 -5.70
C GLY A 328 16.38 17.95 -5.15
N LEU A 329 16.52 17.28 -4.00
CA LEU A 329 17.82 17.04 -3.36
C LEU A 329 18.76 16.16 -4.18
N LEU A 330 18.22 15.17 -4.88
CA LEU A 330 18.99 14.15 -5.58
C LEU A 330 18.87 14.31 -7.08
N ALA A 331 20.00 14.41 -7.76
CA ALA A 331 20.03 14.73 -9.19
C ALA A 331 19.57 13.61 -10.13
N ARG A 332 19.75 12.33 -9.75
CA ARG A 332 19.49 11.18 -10.63
C ARG A 332 18.08 10.59 -10.52
N PRO A 333 17.47 10.49 -9.33
CA PRO A 333 16.07 10.12 -9.20
C PRO A 333 15.14 11.08 -9.95
N HIS A 334 13.92 10.64 -10.21
CA HIS A 334 12.97 11.43 -10.98
C HIS A 334 12.21 12.46 -10.14
N GLY A 335 12.18 12.27 -8.83
CA GLY A 335 11.77 13.23 -7.81
C GLY A 335 12.38 12.84 -6.47
N SER A 336 12.61 13.82 -5.61
CA SER A 336 13.13 13.60 -4.26
C SER A 336 12.72 14.70 -3.31
N SER A 337 12.50 14.35 -2.04
CA SER A 337 12.17 15.29 -0.99
C SER A 337 12.79 14.90 0.34
N LEU A 338 13.04 15.88 1.18
CA LEU A 338 13.37 15.74 2.57
C LEU A 338 12.28 16.43 3.39
N PHE A 339 11.55 15.65 4.18
CA PHE A 339 10.54 16.14 5.10
C PHE A 339 11.04 15.96 6.53
N THR A 340 11.09 17.03 7.28
CA THR A 340 11.52 17.03 8.69
C THR A 340 10.41 17.60 9.56
N ARG A 341 10.04 16.88 10.62
CA ARG A 341 9.09 17.31 11.64
C ARG A 341 9.70 17.08 13.02
N GLY A 342 10.22 18.12 13.63
CA GLY A 342 11.04 18.00 14.84
C GLY A 342 12.20 17.02 14.60
N GLN A 343 12.26 15.98 15.40
CA GLN A 343 13.27 14.91 15.35
C GLN A 343 12.76 13.67 14.57
N THR A 344 11.97 13.89 13.53
CA THR A 344 11.56 12.84 12.58
C THR A 344 11.84 13.33 11.18
N GLN A 345 12.73 12.65 10.47
CA GLN A 345 13.21 13.05 9.15
C GLN A 345 13.08 11.92 8.14
N ILE A 346 12.46 12.20 7.00
CA ILE A 346 12.20 11.24 5.92
C ILE A 346 12.78 11.76 4.62
N LEU A 347 13.71 11.03 4.04
CA LEU A 347 14.12 11.17 2.65
C LEU A 347 13.20 10.31 1.80
N ASN A 348 12.46 10.91 0.90
CA ASN A 348 11.64 10.17 -0.06
C ASN A 348 12.20 10.33 -1.47
N VAL A 349 12.18 9.23 -2.22
CA VAL A 349 12.75 9.14 -3.57
C VAL A 349 11.74 8.50 -4.50
N LEU A 350 11.58 9.08 -5.69
CA LEU A 350 10.64 8.63 -6.70
C LEU A 350 11.35 8.19 -7.98
N ALA A 351 10.92 7.04 -8.50
CA ALA A 351 11.29 6.54 -9.82
C ALA A 351 10.04 6.32 -10.69
N LEU A 352 10.11 6.78 -11.94
CA LEU A 352 9.11 6.56 -12.99
C LEU A 352 9.65 5.53 -13.99
N ALA A 353 8.79 4.63 -14.43
CA ALA A 353 9.14 3.61 -15.42
C ALA A 353 7.97 3.33 -16.36
N PRO A 354 8.17 2.68 -17.52
CA PRO A 354 7.08 2.16 -18.35
C PRO A 354 6.21 1.17 -17.60
N LEU A 355 4.94 1.03 -18.01
CA LEU A 355 3.94 0.17 -17.34
C LEU A 355 4.37 -1.28 -17.18
N ARG A 356 5.14 -1.83 -18.13
CA ARG A 356 5.69 -3.20 -18.04
C ARG A 356 6.62 -3.44 -16.84
N GLU A 357 7.10 -2.38 -16.19
CA GLU A 357 7.90 -2.45 -14.95
C GLU A 357 7.00 -2.46 -13.69
N ALA A 358 5.66 -2.50 -13.87
CA ALA A 358 4.72 -2.69 -12.77
C ALA A 358 5.00 -4.00 -12.04
N GLN A 359 4.76 -4.02 -10.73
CA GLN A 359 4.95 -5.20 -9.92
C GLN A 359 3.91 -6.27 -10.31
N ILE A 360 4.38 -7.48 -10.61
CA ILE A 360 3.51 -8.64 -10.80
C ILE A 360 3.08 -9.16 -9.43
N LEU A 361 1.78 -9.34 -9.25
CA LEU A 361 1.17 -9.89 -8.04
C LEU A 361 0.81 -11.36 -8.27
N ASP A 362 1.55 -12.27 -7.63
CA ASP A 362 1.26 -13.71 -7.65
C ASP A 362 0.66 -14.09 -6.28
N GLY A 363 -0.65 -13.87 -6.12
CA GLY A 363 -1.38 -14.04 -4.87
C GLY A 363 -2.79 -14.57 -5.06
N LEU A 364 -3.58 -14.53 -3.97
CA LEU A 364 -4.98 -15.00 -3.95
C LEU A 364 -5.97 -13.96 -4.49
N GLY A 365 -5.56 -12.70 -4.61
CA GLY A 365 -6.39 -11.60 -5.07
C GLY A 365 -6.64 -11.61 -6.58
N ALA A 366 -7.61 -10.80 -7.02
CA ALA A 366 -7.96 -10.60 -8.42
C ALA A 366 -6.97 -9.66 -9.15
N GLU A 367 -6.24 -8.82 -8.44
CA GLU A 367 -5.24 -7.92 -9.03
C GLU A 367 -3.99 -8.71 -9.44
N GLU A 368 -3.57 -8.59 -10.69
CA GLU A 368 -2.38 -9.27 -11.23
C GLU A 368 -1.16 -8.36 -11.30
N THR A 369 -1.36 -7.04 -11.29
CA THR A 369 -0.28 -6.06 -11.36
C THR A 369 -0.54 -4.86 -10.44
N LYS A 370 0.55 -4.25 -9.97
CA LYS A 370 0.52 -3.01 -9.18
C LYS A 370 1.49 -2.00 -9.79
N ARG A 371 0.96 -0.92 -10.40
CA ARG A 371 1.79 0.13 -11.03
C ARG A 371 2.24 1.22 -10.05
N TYR A 372 1.50 1.44 -8.96
CA TYR A 372 1.88 2.36 -7.90
C TYR A 372 2.38 1.58 -6.69
N ILE A 373 3.65 1.78 -6.35
CA ILE A 373 4.39 1.00 -5.36
C ILE A 373 5.01 1.97 -4.35
N HIS A 374 4.81 1.70 -3.07
CA HIS A 374 5.42 2.46 -2.00
C HIS A 374 6.21 1.55 -1.04
N HIS A 375 7.51 1.76 -0.94
CA HIS A 375 8.39 1.07 0.01
C HIS A 375 8.80 2.00 1.15
N TYR A 376 9.00 1.42 2.31
CA TYR A 376 9.39 2.12 3.53
C TYR A 376 10.52 1.36 4.22
N ASN A 377 11.60 2.04 4.53
CA ASN A 377 12.77 1.50 5.20
C ASN A 377 13.02 2.25 6.51
N PHE A 378 13.29 1.47 7.57
CA PHE A 378 13.57 1.97 8.91
C PHE A 378 14.91 1.43 9.40
N PRO A 379 16.04 2.00 8.96
CA PRO A 379 17.35 1.53 9.36
C PRO A 379 17.63 1.81 10.84
N PRO A 380 18.45 0.98 11.51
CA PRO A 380 18.72 1.11 12.94
C PRO A 380 19.28 2.48 13.36
N TYR A 381 20.06 3.12 12.52
CA TYR A 381 20.64 4.44 12.83
C TYR A 381 19.59 5.54 12.99
N SER A 382 18.37 5.35 12.46
CA SER A 382 17.27 6.33 12.61
C SER A 382 16.83 6.55 14.05
N VAL A 383 17.15 5.61 14.93
CA VAL A 383 16.92 5.68 16.38
C VAL A 383 18.22 5.53 17.19
N GLY A 384 19.39 5.68 16.55
CA GLY A 384 20.69 5.60 17.21
C GLY A 384 21.13 4.19 17.61
N GLU A 385 20.51 3.14 17.02
CA GLU A 385 20.83 1.75 17.33
C GLU A 385 21.80 1.12 16.33
N THR A 386 22.49 0.07 16.76
CA THR A 386 23.31 -0.79 15.89
C THR A 386 22.67 -2.18 15.81
N LYS A 387 22.20 -2.56 14.63
CA LYS A 387 21.62 -3.89 14.37
C LYS A 387 22.01 -4.37 12.98
N PRO A 388 22.12 -5.70 12.75
CA PRO A 388 22.30 -6.24 11.40
C PRO A 388 21.16 -5.81 10.48
N LEU A 389 21.50 -5.33 9.28
CA LEU A 389 20.51 -5.04 8.23
C LEU A 389 19.89 -6.35 7.74
N ARG A 390 18.58 -6.41 7.76
CA ARG A 390 17.77 -7.56 7.30
C ARG A 390 16.72 -7.07 6.30
N SER A 391 15.99 -8.03 5.72
CA SER A 391 14.78 -7.69 4.93
C SER A 391 13.80 -6.88 5.78
N PRO A 392 12.98 -6.00 5.15
CA PRO A 392 11.96 -5.23 5.86
C PRO A 392 11.10 -6.12 6.76
N GLY A 393 10.90 -5.68 7.98
CA GLY A 393 10.06 -6.36 8.97
C GLY A 393 8.57 -6.08 8.74
N ARG A 394 7.72 -6.79 9.47
CA ARG A 394 6.24 -6.63 9.39
C ARG A 394 5.79 -5.18 9.65
N ARG A 395 6.48 -4.44 10.54
CA ARG A 395 6.17 -3.04 10.84
C ARG A 395 6.47 -2.13 9.64
N GLU A 396 7.62 -2.32 9.00
CA GLU A 396 8.02 -1.54 7.82
C GLU A 396 7.07 -1.76 6.65
N ILE A 397 6.66 -3.01 6.40
CA ILE A 397 5.64 -3.34 5.39
C ILE A 397 4.30 -2.65 5.71
N GLY A 398 3.85 -2.69 6.96
CA GLY A 398 2.63 -2.01 7.37
C GLY A 398 2.67 -0.49 7.22
N HIS A 399 3.82 0.15 7.51
CA HIS A 399 4.00 1.59 7.34
C HIS A 399 4.04 1.99 5.87
N GLY A 400 4.69 1.19 5.02
CA GLY A 400 4.70 1.39 3.57
C GLY A 400 3.29 1.29 2.98
N ALA A 401 2.54 0.25 3.35
CA ALA A 401 1.16 0.05 2.90
C ALA A 401 0.20 1.18 3.35
N LEU A 402 0.40 1.74 4.54
CA LEU A 402 -0.38 2.89 5.00
C LEU A 402 -0.09 4.14 4.15
N ALA A 403 1.17 4.43 3.86
CA ALA A 403 1.55 5.56 3.03
C ALA A 403 1.08 5.38 1.57
N GLU A 404 1.18 4.16 1.02
CA GLU A 404 0.64 3.82 -0.29
C GLU A 404 -0.87 4.08 -0.36
N ARG A 405 -1.62 3.57 0.62
CA ARG A 405 -3.08 3.73 0.72
C ARG A 405 -3.48 5.19 0.82
N ALA A 406 -2.75 6.00 1.59
CA ALA A 406 -3.02 7.41 1.80
C ALA A 406 -2.93 8.24 0.50
N LEU A 407 -2.03 7.86 -0.40
CA LEU A 407 -1.78 8.60 -1.64
C LEU A 407 -2.53 8.01 -2.85
N ARG A 408 -2.98 6.75 -2.79
CA ARG A 408 -3.66 6.07 -3.91
C ARG A 408 -4.81 6.90 -4.52
N PRO A 409 -5.67 7.59 -3.75
CA PRO A 409 -6.78 8.38 -4.31
C PRO A 409 -6.36 9.61 -5.11
N VAL A 410 -5.12 10.07 -4.95
CA VAL A 410 -4.60 11.26 -5.64
C VAL A 410 -3.63 10.93 -6.78
N ILE A 411 -3.23 9.67 -6.92
CA ILE A 411 -2.41 9.22 -8.06
C ILE A 411 -3.27 9.29 -9.33
N PRO A 412 -2.76 9.90 -10.41
CA PRO A 412 -3.49 9.99 -11.68
C PRO A 412 -3.76 8.61 -12.27
N SER A 413 -4.82 8.49 -13.08
CA SER A 413 -5.16 7.25 -13.78
C SER A 413 -4.04 6.82 -14.75
N GLU A 414 -4.10 5.59 -15.24
CA GLU A 414 -3.15 5.10 -16.24
C GLU A 414 -3.27 5.84 -17.57
N GLU A 415 -4.49 6.24 -17.91
CA GLU A 415 -4.75 7.02 -19.12
C GLU A 415 -4.16 8.42 -19.04
N GLU A 416 -4.23 9.06 -17.88
CA GLU A 416 -3.69 10.42 -17.66
C GLU A 416 -2.17 10.41 -17.51
N PHE A 417 -1.61 9.37 -16.87
CA PHE A 417 -0.19 9.27 -16.58
C PHE A 417 0.30 7.81 -16.67
N PRO A 418 0.70 7.36 -17.88
CA PRO A 418 0.98 5.96 -18.20
C PRO A 418 2.37 5.49 -17.68
N TYR A 419 2.62 5.68 -16.40
CA TYR A 419 3.86 5.27 -15.74
C TYR A 419 3.61 4.29 -14.61
N ALA A 420 4.52 3.35 -14.43
CA ALA A 420 4.74 2.71 -13.15
C ALA A 420 5.47 3.69 -12.23
N ILE A 421 4.96 3.88 -11.02
CA ILE A 421 5.45 4.84 -10.03
C ILE A 421 5.97 4.08 -8.82
N ARG A 422 7.24 4.25 -8.48
CA ARG A 422 7.82 3.68 -7.26
C ARG A 422 8.32 4.78 -6.35
N LEU A 423 7.77 4.87 -5.16
CA LEU A 423 8.22 5.70 -4.05
C LEU A 423 8.99 4.86 -3.03
N VAL A 424 10.05 5.40 -2.49
CA VAL A 424 10.80 4.79 -1.38
C VAL A 424 11.02 5.85 -0.31
N SER A 425 10.52 5.58 0.89
CA SER A 425 10.75 6.40 2.07
C SER A 425 11.87 5.80 2.90
N GLU A 426 12.97 6.54 3.05
CA GLU A 426 14.09 6.22 3.93
C GLU A 426 13.96 7.06 5.22
N VAL A 427 13.76 6.40 6.34
CA VAL A 427 13.70 7.09 7.65
C VAL A 427 15.11 7.39 8.10
N LEU A 428 15.49 8.67 8.09
CA LEU A 428 16.83 9.11 8.51
C LEU A 428 16.91 9.35 10.02
N GLU A 429 15.82 9.86 10.61
CA GLU A 429 15.68 10.08 12.04
C GLU A 429 14.23 9.85 12.46
N SER A 430 14.01 9.29 13.68
CA SER A 430 12.67 9.03 14.18
C SER A 430 12.50 9.34 15.66
N ASN A 431 11.52 10.20 15.94
CA ASN A 431 10.93 10.42 17.25
C ASN A 431 9.39 10.36 17.14
N GLY A 432 8.87 9.24 16.62
CA GLY A 432 7.44 8.99 16.46
C GLY A 432 6.87 9.47 15.12
N SER A 433 5.85 8.75 14.66
CA SER A 433 5.05 9.05 13.45
C SER A 433 5.84 9.21 12.15
N SER A 434 6.83 8.35 11.92
CA SER A 434 7.59 8.31 10.66
C SER A 434 6.72 7.91 9.46
N SER A 435 5.66 7.11 9.64
CA SER A 435 4.71 6.75 8.57
C SER A 435 3.97 7.97 8.02
N MET A 436 3.53 8.90 8.89
CA MET A 436 2.88 10.14 8.43
C MET A 436 3.89 11.12 7.83
N GLY A 437 5.12 11.13 8.33
CA GLY A 437 6.24 11.81 7.65
C GLY A 437 6.48 11.26 6.23
N SER A 438 6.35 9.94 6.04
CA SER A 438 6.46 9.30 4.72
C SER A 438 5.35 9.72 3.76
N VAL A 439 4.10 9.87 4.24
CA VAL A 439 2.99 10.42 3.44
C VAL A 439 3.31 11.83 2.94
N CYS A 440 3.76 12.71 3.84
CA CYS A 440 4.11 14.09 3.50
C CYS A 440 5.29 14.15 2.52
N ALA A 441 6.37 13.42 2.80
CA ALA A 441 7.54 13.35 1.93
C ALA A 441 7.19 12.79 0.54
N SER A 442 6.35 11.77 0.47
CA SER A 442 5.91 11.16 -0.79
C SER A 442 5.09 12.12 -1.64
N THR A 443 4.19 12.90 -1.02
CA THR A 443 3.47 13.99 -1.70
C THR A 443 4.44 14.97 -2.35
N LEU A 444 5.44 15.43 -1.60
CA LEU A 444 6.45 16.37 -2.09
C LEU A 444 7.28 15.77 -3.25
N SER A 445 7.68 14.49 -3.14
CA SER A 445 8.43 13.81 -4.21
C SER A 445 7.61 13.61 -5.48
N LEU A 446 6.32 13.32 -5.37
CA LEU A 446 5.39 13.24 -6.50
C LEU A 446 5.29 14.60 -7.22
N MET A 447 5.14 15.68 -6.46
CA MET A 447 5.08 17.03 -7.00
C MET A 447 6.41 17.47 -7.61
N ASP A 448 7.55 17.15 -6.98
CA ASP A 448 8.89 17.42 -7.50
C ASP A 448 9.16 16.66 -8.80
N ALA A 449 8.64 15.44 -8.95
CA ALA A 449 8.75 14.63 -10.16
C ALA A 449 7.88 15.14 -11.32
N GLY A 450 6.92 16.03 -11.07
CA GLY A 450 5.95 16.47 -12.07
C GLY A 450 4.80 15.49 -12.29
N VAL A 451 4.54 14.58 -11.32
CA VAL A 451 3.37 13.70 -11.37
C VAL A 451 2.12 14.55 -11.12
N PRO A 452 1.13 14.56 -12.03
CA PRO A 452 -0.06 15.41 -11.88
C PRO A 452 -1.05 14.80 -10.87
N ILE A 453 -0.65 14.78 -9.58
CA ILE A 453 -1.53 14.30 -8.51
C ILE A 453 -2.77 15.18 -8.40
N LYS A 454 -3.91 14.57 -8.07
CA LYS A 454 -5.20 15.26 -7.93
C LYS A 454 -5.19 16.36 -6.87
N ALA A 455 -4.50 16.10 -5.76
CA ALA A 455 -4.32 17.03 -4.65
C ALA A 455 -3.15 16.58 -3.77
N PRO A 456 -2.50 17.48 -3.03
CA PRO A 456 -1.52 17.12 -2.03
C PRO A 456 -2.20 16.42 -0.84
N VAL A 457 -1.43 15.50 -0.20
CA VAL A 457 -1.88 14.75 0.98
C VAL A 457 -0.91 15.03 2.12
N ALA A 458 -1.43 15.39 3.29
CA ALA A 458 -0.68 15.47 4.53
C ALA A 458 -1.18 14.44 5.54
N GLY A 459 -0.35 14.05 6.47
CA GLY A 459 -0.67 13.10 7.54
C GLY A 459 -0.19 13.56 8.90
N VAL A 460 -0.97 13.23 9.93
CA VAL A 460 -0.65 13.49 11.34
C VAL A 460 -0.96 12.27 12.19
N ALA A 461 -0.17 12.04 13.25
CA ALA A 461 -0.48 11.03 14.26
C ALA A 461 -0.99 11.71 15.53
N MET A 462 -2.15 11.25 15.97
CA MET A 462 -2.80 11.64 17.19
C MET A 462 -2.57 10.59 18.27
N GLY A 463 -2.58 11.01 19.52
CA GLY A 463 -2.55 10.10 20.66
C GLY A 463 -3.69 10.36 21.62
N LEU A 464 -3.93 9.39 22.49
CA LEU A 464 -4.82 9.51 23.63
C LEU A 464 -4.10 9.01 24.87
N VAL A 465 -4.23 9.75 25.95
CA VAL A 465 -3.84 9.30 27.29
C VAL A 465 -5.06 9.41 28.19
N LYS A 466 -5.47 8.30 28.78
CA LYS A 466 -6.58 8.21 29.73
C LYS A 466 -6.08 7.76 31.10
N ASP A 467 -6.42 8.50 32.15
CA ASP A 467 -6.08 8.16 33.54
C ASP A 467 -7.34 8.36 34.40
N GLY A 468 -8.01 7.27 34.75
CA GLY A 468 -9.34 7.29 35.40
C GLY A 468 -10.37 8.00 34.52
N GLU A 469 -10.97 9.04 35.06
CA GLU A 469 -11.96 9.89 34.37
C GLU A 469 -11.34 10.92 33.43
N TYR A 470 -10.01 11.17 33.55
CA TYR A 470 -9.31 12.17 32.74
C TYR A 470 -8.86 11.57 31.42
N PHE A 471 -9.04 12.30 30.35
CA PHE A 471 -8.47 11.95 29.05
C PHE A 471 -7.86 13.18 28.35
N THR A 472 -6.89 12.97 27.52
CA THR A 472 -6.21 14.02 26.76
C THR A 472 -5.86 13.51 25.37
N ILE A 473 -6.30 14.25 24.36
CA ILE A 473 -5.96 14.01 22.97
C ILE A 473 -4.73 14.85 22.63
N LEU A 474 -3.75 14.23 21.98
CA LEU A 474 -2.48 14.85 21.59
C LEU A 474 -2.36 14.89 20.07
N THR A 475 -1.97 16.05 19.52
CA THR A 475 -1.60 16.18 18.12
C THR A 475 -0.12 15.95 17.93
N ASP A 476 0.25 15.25 16.85
CA ASP A 476 1.64 14.98 16.47
C ASP A 476 2.45 14.37 17.61
N ILE A 477 2.08 13.15 17.99
CA ILE A 477 2.72 12.42 19.06
C ILE A 477 4.18 12.07 18.76
N GLN A 478 5.02 12.19 19.76
CA GLN A 478 6.40 11.70 19.74
C GLN A 478 6.49 10.24 20.23
N GLY A 479 7.67 9.62 20.07
CA GLY A 479 7.87 8.21 20.39
C GLY A 479 7.52 7.82 21.83
N LEU A 480 7.78 8.67 22.80
CA LEU A 480 7.45 8.43 24.21
C LEU A 480 5.92 8.43 24.43
N GLU A 481 5.21 9.36 23.79
CA GLU A 481 3.74 9.48 23.86
C GLU A 481 3.04 8.32 23.13
N ASP A 482 3.58 7.84 22.00
CA ASP A 482 3.12 6.63 21.31
C ASP A 482 3.32 5.39 22.20
N ALA A 483 4.51 5.19 22.75
CA ALA A 483 4.84 4.01 23.53
C ALA A 483 4.01 3.89 24.83
N LEU A 484 3.75 5.01 25.50
CA LEU A 484 3.10 5.04 26.81
C LEU A 484 1.62 5.44 26.77
N GLY A 485 1.12 5.91 25.62
CA GLY A 485 -0.28 6.28 25.40
C GLY A 485 -1.20 5.09 25.18
N ASP A 486 -2.50 5.38 25.10
CA ASP A 486 -3.59 4.40 24.98
C ASP A 486 -4.12 4.26 23.56
N MET A 487 -3.81 5.21 22.68
CA MET A 487 -4.21 5.21 21.29
C MET A 487 -3.07 5.76 20.41
N ASP A 488 -2.81 5.08 19.31
CA ASP A 488 -2.06 5.58 18.15
C ASP A 488 -3.03 5.73 16.98
N PHE A 489 -3.29 6.97 16.59
CA PHE A 489 -4.29 7.29 15.61
C PHE A 489 -3.72 8.16 14.48
N LYS A 490 -3.52 7.56 13.33
CA LYS A 490 -2.94 8.20 12.13
C LYS A 490 -4.03 8.57 11.16
N VAL A 491 -4.05 9.83 10.75
CA VAL A 491 -5.01 10.36 9.79
C VAL A 491 -4.27 11.06 8.66
N ALA A 492 -4.50 10.63 7.43
CA ALA A 492 -4.00 11.25 6.22
C ALA A 492 -5.17 11.76 5.36
N GLY A 493 -4.95 12.84 4.62
CA GLY A 493 -5.98 13.35 3.72
C GLY A 493 -5.54 14.60 2.98
N THR A 494 -6.38 14.98 2.03
CA THR A 494 -6.31 16.24 1.29
C THR A 494 -7.06 17.34 2.07
N GLU A 495 -7.14 18.52 1.50
CA GLU A 495 -8.01 19.59 2.01
C GLU A 495 -9.50 19.18 2.02
N LYS A 496 -9.92 18.35 1.04
CA LYS A 496 -11.33 17.93 0.89
C LYS A 496 -11.77 16.89 1.89
N GLY A 497 -10.88 15.96 2.26
CA GLY A 497 -11.25 14.87 3.14
C GLY A 497 -10.15 13.85 3.38
N ILE A 498 -10.54 12.80 4.08
CA ILE A 498 -9.66 11.72 4.52
C ILE A 498 -9.36 10.77 3.36
N THR A 499 -8.08 10.40 3.23
CA THR A 499 -7.62 9.38 2.27
C THR A 499 -7.16 8.09 2.95
N ALA A 500 -6.68 8.16 4.19
CA ALA A 500 -6.38 6.97 4.99
C ALA A 500 -6.48 7.23 6.49
N ILE A 501 -6.87 6.19 7.21
CA ILE A 501 -6.83 6.13 8.67
C ILE A 501 -6.18 4.82 9.10
N GLN A 502 -5.41 4.89 10.18
CA GLN A 502 -5.00 3.72 10.96
C GLN A 502 -5.06 4.05 12.45
N MET A 503 -5.78 3.23 13.21
CA MET A 503 -5.92 3.40 14.65
C MET A 503 -5.70 2.09 15.37
N ASP A 504 -4.93 2.16 16.44
CA ASP A 504 -4.72 1.10 17.43
C ASP A 504 -5.08 1.62 18.81
N ILE A 505 -5.93 0.89 19.52
CA ILE A 505 -6.34 1.19 20.89
C ILE A 505 -5.80 0.10 21.82
N LYS A 506 -5.22 0.54 22.94
CA LYS A 506 -4.56 -0.32 23.95
C LYS A 506 -5.36 -0.44 25.25
N ILE A 507 -6.57 0.11 25.28
CA ILE A 507 -7.51 0.10 26.41
C ILE A 507 -8.87 -0.43 25.94
N ASP A 508 -9.83 -0.58 26.87
CA ASP A 508 -11.17 -1.15 26.63
C ASP A 508 -12.05 -0.35 25.64
N GLY A 509 -11.44 0.54 24.87
CA GLY A 509 -12.05 1.31 23.80
C GLY A 509 -12.29 2.77 24.15
N ILE A 510 -12.74 3.50 23.15
CA ILE A 510 -13.09 4.92 23.23
C ILE A 510 -14.54 5.13 22.77
N ASN A 511 -15.18 6.14 23.33
CA ASN A 511 -16.53 6.52 22.96
C ASN A 511 -16.57 7.42 21.69
N LYS A 512 -17.77 7.65 21.14
CA LYS A 512 -17.97 8.45 19.94
C LYS A 512 -17.46 9.88 20.09
N ASP A 513 -17.63 10.48 21.28
CA ASP A 513 -17.25 11.87 21.53
C ASP A 513 -15.72 12.08 21.48
N ILE A 514 -14.95 11.18 22.11
CA ILE A 514 -13.48 11.21 22.04
C ILE A 514 -13.01 11.06 20.59
N PHE A 515 -13.63 10.13 19.85
CA PHE A 515 -13.28 9.89 18.45
C PHE A 515 -13.54 11.11 17.58
N THR A 516 -14.70 11.76 17.77
CA THR A 516 -15.08 12.99 17.07
C THR A 516 -14.08 14.11 17.35
N GLN A 517 -13.70 14.31 18.62
CA GLN A 517 -12.71 15.32 19.00
C GLN A 517 -11.34 15.01 18.40
N ALA A 518 -10.90 13.74 18.40
CA ALA A 518 -9.62 13.33 17.83
C ALA A 518 -9.55 13.58 16.32
N LEU A 519 -10.62 13.27 15.57
CA LEU A 519 -10.69 13.57 14.14
C LEU A 519 -10.68 15.07 13.83
N ALA A 520 -11.45 15.86 14.58
CA ALA A 520 -11.47 17.32 14.41
C ALA A 520 -10.09 17.95 14.69
N GLN A 521 -9.39 17.44 15.72
CA GLN A 521 -8.04 17.89 16.05
C GLN A 521 -7.02 17.42 15.01
N ALA A 522 -7.14 16.19 14.49
CA ALA A 522 -6.33 15.67 13.41
C ALA A 522 -6.47 16.50 12.12
N LYS A 523 -7.68 16.98 11.81
CA LYS A 523 -7.91 17.86 10.66
C LYS A 523 -7.10 19.14 10.76
N ARG A 524 -7.14 19.85 11.90
CA ARG A 524 -6.33 21.05 12.13
C ARG A 524 -4.83 20.78 12.02
N GLY A 525 -4.36 19.66 12.59
CA GLY A 525 -2.95 19.25 12.48
C GLY A 525 -2.52 18.97 11.03
N ARG A 526 -3.36 18.31 10.23
CA ARG A 526 -3.11 18.05 8.79
C ARG A 526 -3.07 19.35 7.99
N GLU A 527 -4.03 20.26 8.23
CA GLU A 527 -4.10 21.57 7.56
C GLU A 527 -2.85 22.41 7.84
N PHE A 528 -2.36 22.41 9.09
CA PHE A 528 -1.10 23.09 9.45
C PHE A 528 0.11 22.49 8.70
N ILE A 529 0.26 21.16 8.70
CA ILE A 529 1.36 20.49 8.01
C ILE A 529 1.27 20.74 6.50
N MET A 530 0.08 20.66 5.92
CA MET A 530 -0.18 20.94 4.51
C MET A 530 0.28 22.36 4.15
N GLY A 531 -0.07 23.36 4.96
CA GLY A 531 0.38 24.74 4.76
C GLY A 531 1.91 24.84 4.66
N LYS A 532 2.65 24.14 5.54
CA LYS A 532 4.11 24.11 5.49
C LYS A 532 4.68 23.38 4.26
N MET A 533 4.03 22.34 3.80
CA MET A 533 4.41 21.65 2.57
C MET A 533 4.22 22.55 1.34
N MET A 534 3.11 23.31 1.29
CA MET A 534 2.80 24.21 0.18
C MET A 534 3.71 25.46 0.13
N GLU A 535 4.32 25.86 1.25
CA GLU A 535 5.40 26.87 1.26
C GLU A 535 6.63 26.38 0.47
N CYS A 536 6.90 25.07 0.43
CA CYS A 536 8.04 24.47 -0.27
C CYS A 536 7.76 24.25 -1.76
N ILE A 537 6.63 23.63 -2.08
CA ILE A 537 6.17 23.39 -3.46
C ILE A 537 4.64 23.40 -3.48
N SER A 538 4.05 24.36 -4.19
CA SER A 538 2.60 24.59 -4.21
C SER A 538 1.86 23.83 -5.32
N GLU A 539 2.57 23.47 -6.39
CA GLU A 539 2.03 22.74 -7.55
C GLU A 539 3.04 21.72 -8.07
N PRO A 540 2.62 20.62 -8.68
CA PRO A 540 3.51 19.71 -9.36
C PRO A 540 4.33 20.44 -10.44
N ARG A 541 5.60 20.07 -10.60
CA ARG A 541 6.44 20.61 -11.67
C ARG A 541 5.80 20.34 -13.04
N LYS A 542 5.90 21.28 -13.95
CA LYS A 542 5.33 21.17 -15.30
C LYS A 542 6.04 20.15 -16.17
N GLU A 543 7.33 19.93 -15.92
CA GLU A 543 8.17 19.01 -16.67
C GLU A 543 8.68 17.90 -15.77
N LEU A 544 8.74 16.68 -16.32
CA LEU A 544 9.39 15.56 -15.68
C LEU A 544 10.90 15.77 -15.60
N SER A 545 11.56 15.08 -14.67
CA SER A 545 13.02 15.02 -14.63
C SER A 545 13.59 14.66 -15.99
N LYS A 546 14.71 15.28 -16.35
CA LYS A 546 15.45 14.96 -17.60
C LYS A 546 15.92 13.50 -17.67
N TYR A 547 15.94 12.80 -16.56
CA TYR A 547 16.31 11.38 -16.47
C TYR A 547 15.09 10.45 -16.50
N ALA A 548 13.89 10.98 -16.35
CA ALA A 548 12.66 10.19 -16.47
C ALA A 548 12.45 9.76 -17.94
N PRO A 549 12.00 8.53 -18.19
CA PRO A 549 11.63 8.12 -19.53
C PRO A 549 10.45 8.99 -20.02
N LYS A 550 10.56 9.54 -21.22
CA LYS A 550 9.45 10.25 -21.86
C LYS A 550 8.57 9.23 -22.55
N ILE A 551 7.30 9.15 -22.16
CA ILE A 551 6.34 8.24 -22.77
C ILE A 551 5.44 9.05 -23.72
N THR A 552 5.42 8.64 -24.99
CA THR A 552 4.47 9.12 -26.00
C THR A 552 3.46 8.02 -26.28
N THR A 553 2.18 8.36 -26.22
CA THR A 553 1.10 7.41 -26.53
C THR A 553 0.56 7.69 -27.93
N ILE A 554 0.50 6.65 -28.76
CA ILE A 554 -0.17 6.68 -30.06
C ILE A 554 -1.27 5.61 -30.11
N HIS A 555 -2.24 5.77 -31.00
CA HIS A 555 -3.28 4.80 -31.22
C HIS A 555 -3.09 4.05 -32.53
N VAL A 556 -3.13 2.74 -32.49
CA VAL A 556 -3.13 1.84 -33.63
C VAL A 556 -4.45 1.09 -33.64
N ASP A 557 -5.01 0.88 -34.83
CA ASP A 557 -6.20 0.03 -34.99
C ASP A 557 -5.95 -1.36 -34.36
N PRO A 558 -6.84 -1.84 -33.46
CA PRO A 558 -6.68 -3.14 -32.83
C PRO A 558 -6.41 -4.30 -33.81
N ASP A 559 -7.01 -4.28 -34.99
CA ASP A 559 -6.80 -5.30 -36.06
C ASP A 559 -5.35 -5.27 -36.60
N LYS A 560 -4.60 -4.18 -36.36
CA LYS A 560 -3.21 -4.00 -36.83
C LYS A 560 -2.17 -4.30 -35.75
N ILE A 561 -2.55 -4.50 -34.50
CA ILE A 561 -1.63 -4.81 -33.39
C ILE A 561 -0.73 -6.01 -33.75
N ALA A 562 -1.33 -7.06 -34.32
CA ALA A 562 -0.58 -8.25 -34.73
C ALA A 562 0.53 -7.96 -35.76
N LYS A 563 0.35 -6.92 -36.61
CA LYS A 563 1.36 -6.50 -37.59
C LYS A 563 2.53 -5.76 -36.92
N VAL A 564 2.22 -4.93 -35.94
CA VAL A 564 3.25 -4.19 -35.16
C VAL A 564 4.09 -5.15 -34.32
N ILE A 565 3.47 -6.14 -33.71
CA ILE A 565 4.16 -7.19 -32.94
C ILE A 565 4.99 -8.07 -33.88
N GLY A 566 4.41 -8.46 -35.01
CA GLY A 566 5.00 -9.37 -35.99
C GLY A 566 5.10 -10.82 -35.50
N PRO A 567 5.43 -11.77 -36.41
CA PRO A 567 5.54 -13.20 -36.06
C PRO A 567 6.57 -13.44 -34.95
N GLY A 568 6.11 -13.98 -33.78
CA GLY A 568 6.95 -14.23 -32.63
C GLY A 568 7.61 -12.99 -32.04
N GLY A 569 7.00 -11.81 -32.20
CA GLY A 569 7.51 -10.54 -31.65
C GLY A 569 8.70 -9.94 -32.43
N LYS A 570 9.01 -10.45 -33.62
CA LYS A 570 10.19 -10.03 -34.40
C LYS A 570 10.14 -8.56 -34.84
N MET A 571 8.96 -8.05 -35.16
CA MET A 571 8.82 -6.69 -35.67
C MET A 571 8.99 -5.67 -34.54
N ILE A 572 8.30 -5.84 -33.42
CA ILE A 572 8.43 -4.98 -32.27
C ILE A 572 9.86 -5.00 -31.71
N LYS A 573 10.49 -6.18 -31.70
CA LYS A 573 11.90 -6.29 -31.32
C LYS A 573 12.83 -5.51 -32.24
N LYS A 574 12.61 -5.55 -33.56
CA LYS A 574 13.37 -4.77 -34.54
C LYS A 574 13.24 -3.28 -34.25
N ILE A 575 12.03 -2.78 -33.99
CA ILE A 575 11.78 -1.37 -33.67
C ILE A 575 12.57 -0.98 -32.39
N VAL A 576 12.47 -1.80 -31.36
CA VAL A 576 13.20 -1.58 -30.08
C VAL A 576 14.71 -1.56 -30.30
N ASP A 577 15.26 -2.51 -31.07
CA ASP A 577 16.70 -2.61 -31.33
C ASP A 577 17.22 -1.43 -32.16
N GLU A 578 16.45 -0.90 -33.14
CA GLU A 578 16.84 0.20 -34.01
C GLU A 578 16.67 1.59 -33.38
N THR A 579 15.76 1.73 -32.40
CA THR A 579 15.43 3.04 -31.82
C THR A 579 15.93 3.16 -30.37
N GLY A 580 16.17 2.05 -29.67
CA GLY A 580 16.44 2.03 -28.23
C GLY A 580 15.22 2.40 -27.38
N ALA A 581 14.05 2.60 -27.98
CA ALA A 581 12.81 2.87 -27.26
C ALA A 581 12.24 1.58 -26.67
N LYS A 582 11.55 1.68 -25.53
CA LYS A 582 10.73 0.60 -24.97
C LYS A 582 9.30 0.80 -25.44
N ILE A 583 8.65 -0.25 -25.93
CA ILE A 583 7.32 -0.18 -26.54
C ILE A 583 6.41 -1.19 -25.83
N ASP A 584 5.26 -0.72 -25.35
CA ASP A 584 4.20 -1.51 -24.78
C ASP A 584 2.92 -1.27 -25.61
N ILE A 585 2.12 -2.30 -25.84
CA ILE A 585 0.87 -2.23 -26.61
C ILE A 585 -0.20 -2.95 -25.84
N ASP A 586 -1.35 -2.29 -25.62
CA ASP A 586 -2.50 -2.91 -25.01
C ASP A 586 -3.51 -3.42 -26.07
N ASP A 587 -4.48 -4.22 -25.62
CA ASP A 587 -5.49 -4.83 -26.50
C ASP A 587 -6.44 -3.80 -27.11
N THR A 588 -6.48 -2.56 -26.63
CA THR A 588 -7.29 -1.47 -27.19
C THR A 588 -6.60 -0.71 -28.32
N GLY A 589 -5.33 -1.04 -28.59
CA GLY A 589 -4.52 -0.39 -29.62
C GLY A 589 -3.74 0.82 -29.16
N ARG A 590 -3.69 1.10 -27.86
CA ARG A 590 -2.77 2.12 -27.31
C ARG A 590 -1.35 1.59 -27.32
N VAL A 591 -0.45 2.36 -27.91
CA VAL A 591 0.99 2.05 -27.97
C VAL A 591 1.73 3.07 -27.15
N PHE A 592 2.38 2.62 -26.09
CA PHE A 592 3.20 3.43 -25.20
C PHE A 592 4.66 3.32 -25.62
N ILE A 593 5.23 4.43 -26.06
CA ILE A 593 6.61 4.50 -26.53
C ILE A 593 7.43 5.29 -25.52
N ALA A 594 8.23 4.58 -24.72
CA ALA A 594 9.10 5.17 -23.72
C ALA A 594 10.53 5.32 -24.28
N ALA A 595 11.01 6.54 -24.43
CA ALA A 595 12.33 6.83 -24.95
C ALA A 595 13.08 7.86 -24.08
N VAL A 596 14.41 7.78 -24.10
CA VAL A 596 15.28 8.71 -23.36
C VAL A 596 15.31 10.11 -24.02
N ASN A 597 15.09 10.17 -25.34
CA ASN A 597 15.06 11.42 -26.11
C ASN A 597 13.94 11.41 -27.15
N THR A 598 13.59 12.59 -27.63
CA THR A 598 12.51 12.82 -28.60
C THR A 598 12.79 12.20 -29.95
N GLU A 599 14.05 12.14 -30.38
CA GLU A 599 14.47 11.56 -31.66
C GLU A 599 14.16 10.07 -31.72
N ALA A 600 14.52 9.32 -30.68
CA ALA A 600 14.22 7.89 -30.55
C ALA A 600 12.73 7.62 -30.55
N ALA A 601 11.95 8.46 -29.84
CA ALA A 601 10.49 8.35 -29.80
C ALA A 601 9.88 8.57 -31.20
N ASN A 602 10.25 9.65 -31.87
CA ASN A 602 9.74 9.97 -33.20
C ASN A 602 10.09 8.88 -34.22
N LYS A 603 11.30 8.36 -34.20
CA LYS A 603 11.71 7.25 -35.07
C LYS A 603 10.88 6.01 -34.84
N ALA A 604 10.57 5.67 -33.57
CA ALA A 604 9.71 4.53 -33.25
C ALA A 604 8.26 4.76 -33.74
N ILE A 605 7.74 5.98 -33.58
CA ILE A 605 6.42 6.37 -34.10
C ILE A 605 6.37 6.20 -35.61
N GLU A 606 7.33 6.76 -36.35
CA GLU A 606 7.41 6.66 -37.80
C GLU A 606 7.44 5.20 -38.27
N MET A 607 8.20 4.34 -37.58
CA MET A 607 8.26 2.91 -37.92
C MET A 607 6.92 2.22 -37.68
N ILE A 608 6.22 2.51 -36.58
CA ILE A 608 4.91 1.93 -36.25
C ILE A 608 3.85 2.42 -37.26
N GLU A 609 3.81 3.73 -37.51
CA GLU A 609 2.90 4.32 -38.50
C GLU A 609 3.14 3.77 -39.90
N GLY A 610 4.40 3.60 -40.30
CA GLY A 610 4.76 2.98 -41.56
C GLY A 610 4.24 1.55 -41.71
N ILE A 611 4.30 0.73 -40.63
CA ILE A 611 3.80 -0.64 -40.64
C ILE A 611 2.27 -0.69 -40.69
N THR A 612 1.60 0.27 -40.06
CA THR A 612 0.13 0.33 -39.92
C THR A 612 -0.55 1.13 -41.03
N ALA A 613 0.22 1.94 -41.77
CA ALA A 613 -0.28 2.75 -42.87
C ALA A 613 -0.95 1.88 -43.96
N GLU A 614 -2.02 2.37 -44.52
CA GLU A 614 -2.72 1.75 -45.67
C GLU A 614 -2.63 2.63 -46.91
N ALA A 615 -2.54 1.98 -48.06
CA ALA A 615 -2.57 2.71 -49.28
C ALA A 615 -3.97 3.27 -49.53
N GLU A 616 -4.07 4.55 -49.84
CA GLU A 616 -5.34 5.24 -50.06
C GLU A 616 -5.49 5.52 -51.58
N VAL A 617 -6.67 5.16 -52.12
CA VAL A 617 -6.99 5.49 -53.51
C VAL A 617 -7.00 6.99 -53.75
N GLY A 618 -6.30 7.43 -54.78
CA GLY A 618 -6.17 8.85 -55.14
C GLY A 618 -4.95 9.56 -54.53
N LYS A 619 -4.29 8.99 -53.52
CA LYS A 619 -3.12 9.54 -52.87
C LYS A 619 -1.83 9.27 -53.66
N VAL A 620 -0.87 10.20 -53.59
CA VAL A 620 0.40 10.10 -54.29
C VAL A 620 1.48 9.68 -53.29
N TYR A 621 2.30 8.72 -53.68
CA TYR A 621 3.39 8.16 -52.89
C TYR A 621 4.68 8.21 -53.68
N THR A 622 5.81 8.40 -53.02
CA THR A 622 7.13 8.09 -53.57
C THR A 622 7.45 6.67 -53.17
N GLY A 623 7.67 5.81 -54.15
CA GLY A 623 7.94 4.40 -53.90
C GLY A 623 9.19 3.94 -54.67
N LYS A 624 9.77 2.84 -54.17
CA LYS A 624 10.96 2.22 -54.75
C LYS A 624 10.56 1.05 -55.67
N VAL A 625 11.10 1.02 -56.88
CA VAL A 625 10.90 -0.11 -57.80
C VAL A 625 11.59 -1.36 -57.25
N THR A 626 10.81 -2.39 -56.93
CA THR A 626 11.30 -3.64 -56.34
C THR A 626 11.53 -4.73 -57.41
N ARG A 627 10.71 -4.73 -58.47
CA ARG A 627 10.74 -5.77 -59.48
C ARG A 627 10.17 -5.28 -60.81
N LEU A 628 10.78 -5.67 -61.91
CA LEU A 628 10.30 -5.42 -63.25
C LEU A 628 9.68 -6.71 -63.88
N MET A 629 8.61 -6.51 -64.64
CA MET A 629 7.92 -7.55 -65.40
C MET A 629 7.62 -6.96 -66.76
N ASN A 630 7.44 -7.82 -67.80
CA ASN A 630 7.12 -7.38 -69.18
C ASN A 630 5.88 -6.48 -69.30
N PHE A 631 4.96 -6.58 -68.30
CA PHE A 631 3.69 -5.84 -68.28
C PHE A 631 3.69 -4.64 -67.32
N GLY A 632 4.79 -4.38 -66.60
CA GLY A 632 4.86 -3.26 -65.67
C GLY A 632 5.91 -3.41 -64.58
N ALA A 633 5.98 -2.43 -63.70
CA ALA A 633 6.90 -2.38 -62.57
C ALA A 633 6.14 -2.53 -61.25
N PHE A 634 6.67 -3.34 -60.32
CA PHE A 634 6.20 -3.36 -58.94
C PHE A 634 6.97 -2.28 -58.13
N VAL A 635 6.21 -1.49 -57.41
CA VAL A 635 6.73 -0.35 -56.64
C VAL A 635 6.25 -0.49 -55.21
N GLU A 636 7.20 -0.55 -54.29
CA GLU A 636 6.90 -0.50 -52.87
C GLU A 636 6.64 0.95 -52.47
N ILE A 637 5.36 1.25 -52.13
CA ILE A 637 4.89 2.60 -51.78
C ILE A 637 4.79 2.82 -50.27
N LEU A 638 4.73 1.75 -49.49
CA LEU A 638 4.75 1.72 -48.04
C LEU A 638 5.49 0.44 -47.60
N PRO A 639 6.07 0.38 -46.42
CA PRO A 639 6.80 -0.79 -45.94
C PRO A 639 5.99 -2.08 -46.10
N GLY A 640 6.48 -3.02 -46.91
CA GLY A 640 5.83 -4.30 -47.21
C GLY A 640 4.59 -4.22 -48.13
N LYS A 641 4.28 -3.08 -48.73
CA LYS A 641 3.15 -2.91 -49.64
C LYS A 641 3.60 -2.49 -51.02
N GLU A 642 3.52 -3.44 -51.94
CA GLU A 642 3.83 -3.23 -53.33
C GLU A 642 2.55 -3.00 -54.14
N GLY A 643 2.63 -2.08 -55.09
CA GLY A 643 1.62 -1.88 -56.11
C GLY A 643 2.19 -2.04 -57.51
N LEU A 644 1.34 -2.39 -58.48
CA LEU A 644 1.72 -2.53 -59.90
C LEU A 644 1.49 -1.23 -60.63
N VAL A 645 2.56 -0.71 -61.23
CA VAL A 645 2.48 0.30 -62.30
C VAL A 645 2.51 -0.43 -63.64
N HIS A 646 1.33 -0.58 -64.28
CA HIS A 646 1.26 -1.19 -65.62
C HIS A 646 2.08 -0.39 -66.61
N ILE A 647 2.63 -1.05 -67.64
CA ILE A 647 3.52 -0.41 -68.66
C ILE A 647 2.89 0.85 -69.28
N SER A 648 1.57 0.84 -69.53
CA SER A 648 0.80 1.97 -70.07
C SER A 648 0.62 3.14 -69.08
N GLN A 649 0.99 2.95 -67.79
CA GLN A 649 0.88 3.91 -66.72
C GLN A 649 2.25 4.42 -66.23
N LEU A 650 3.37 4.02 -66.88
CA LEU A 650 4.73 4.42 -66.53
C LEU A 650 5.11 5.79 -67.04
N SER A 651 4.65 6.15 -68.26
CA SER A 651 4.98 7.44 -68.89
C SER A 651 3.74 8.03 -69.59
N THR A 652 3.84 9.30 -69.96
CA THR A 652 2.87 9.99 -70.83
C THR A 652 3.02 9.59 -72.28
N GLU A 653 4.20 9.10 -72.70
CA GLU A 653 4.51 8.59 -74.02
C GLU A 653 4.38 7.07 -74.09
N HIS A 654 4.35 6.49 -75.29
CA HIS A 654 4.30 5.04 -75.46
C HIS A 654 5.63 4.42 -75.02
N VAL A 655 5.53 3.34 -74.23
CA VAL A 655 6.65 2.60 -73.64
C VAL A 655 6.69 1.22 -74.24
N ASP A 656 7.76 0.86 -74.96
CA ASP A 656 7.94 -0.45 -75.57
C ASP A 656 8.43 -1.50 -74.58
N LYS A 657 9.34 -1.09 -73.66
CA LYS A 657 9.84 -1.96 -72.60
C LYS A 657 9.91 -1.20 -71.28
N VAL A 658 9.60 -1.89 -70.20
CA VAL A 658 9.56 -1.32 -68.85
C VAL A 658 10.96 -0.82 -68.43
N GLU A 659 11.99 -1.55 -68.81
CA GLU A 659 13.40 -1.26 -68.52
C GLU A 659 13.90 0.05 -69.16
N ASP A 660 13.24 0.55 -70.20
CA ASP A 660 13.59 1.80 -70.87
C ASP A 660 13.21 3.04 -70.06
N VAL A 661 12.35 2.88 -69.05
CA VAL A 661 11.76 3.98 -68.27
C VAL A 661 12.14 3.92 -66.81
N VAL A 662 12.29 2.72 -66.23
CA VAL A 662 12.62 2.53 -64.80
C VAL A 662 13.47 1.28 -64.61
N SER A 663 14.35 1.35 -63.60
CA SER A 663 15.21 0.26 -63.16
C SER A 663 14.87 -0.17 -61.76
N VAL A 664 15.22 -1.43 -61.41
CA VAL A 664 15.07 -1.91 -60.01
C VAL A 664 15.94 -1.04 -59.09
N GLY A 665 15.32 -0.53 -58.03
CA GLY A 665 15.96 0.37 -57.08
C GLY A 665 15.64 1.86 -57.31
N ASP A 666 15.05 2.24 -58.45
CA ASP A 666 14.65 3.62 -58.72
C ASP A 666 13.52 4.07 -57.79
N GLU A 667 13.61 5.33 -57.34
CA GLU A 667 12.53 5.99 -56.64
C GLU A 667 11.63 6.75 -57.63
N ILE A 668 10.37 6.41 -57.66
CA ILE A 668 9.40 7.03 -58.57
C ILE A 668 8.16 7.50 -57.80
N VAL A 669 7.60 8.63 -58.26
CA VAL A 669 6.36 9.16 -57.67
C VAL A 669 5.17 8.56 -58.42
N VAL A 670 4.29 7.92 -57.69
CA VAL A 670 3.14 7.21 -58.24
C VAL A 670 1.85 7.55 -57.51
N LYS A 671 0.71 7.52 -58.18
CA LYS A 671 -0.61 7.71 -57.59
C LYS A 671 -1.33 6.37 -57.49
N VAL A 672 -1.97 6.07 -56.38
CA VAL A 672 -2.84 4.92 -56.26
C VAL A 672 -4.11 5.21 -57.03
N THR A 673 -4.39 4.37 -58.05
CA THR A 673 -5.56 4.55 -58.90
C THR A 673 -6.74 3.66 -58.43
N GLU A 674 -6.43 2.48 -57.94
CA GLU A 674 -7.44 1.49 -57.52
C GLU A 674 -6.81 0.49 -56.54
N ILE A 675 -7.62 -0.04 -55.63
CA ILE A 675 -7.27 -1.21 -54.81
C ILE A 675 -8.39 -2.23 -55.06
N ASP A 676 -8.04 -3.38 -55.63
CA ASP A 676 -9.02 -4.38 -55.99
C ASP A 676 -9.54 -5.18 -54.76
N ASN A 677 -10.61 -5.97 -54.95
CA ASN A 677 -11.22 -6.78 -53.89
C ASN A 677 -10.29 -7.86 -53.28
N LYS A 678 -9.13 -8.08 -53.87
CA LYS A 678 -8.06 -8.96 -53.37
C LYS A 678 -6.92 -8.20 -52.69
N GLY A 679 -7.06 -6.86 -52.48
CA GLY A 679 -6.09 -6.00 -51.88
C GLY A 679 -4.88 -5.64 -52.78
N ARG A 680 -4.94 -5.92 -54.10
CA ARG A 680 -3.86 -5.56 -55.00
C ARG A 680 -3.97 -4.08 -55.37
N ILE A 681 -2.83 -3.36 -55.28
CA ILE A 681 -2.73 -1.91 -55.46
C ILE A 681 -2.32 -1.63 -56.90
N ASN A 682 -3.15 -0.89 -57.63
CA ASN A 682 -2.86 -0.40 -58.96
C ASN A 682 -2.34 1.04 -58.85
N LEU A 683 -1.17 1.29 -59.48
CA LEU A 683 -0.46 2.55 -59.42
C LEU A 683 -0.32 3.19 -60.82
N SER A 684 -0.24 4.53 -60.87
CA SER A 684 -0.01 5.26 -62.10
C SER A 684 1.02 6.37 -61.86
N ARG A 685 2.17 6.28 -62.53
CA ARG A 685 3.15 7.38 -62.64
C ARG A 685 2.65 8.43 -63.62
N LYS A 686 2.01 7.99 -64.70
CA LYS A 686 1.40 8.86 -65.75
C LYS A 686 0.45 9.89 -65.14
N ALA A 687 -0.40 9.49 -64.20
CA ALA A 687 -1.37 10.37 -63.55
C ALA A 687 -0.69 11.51 -62.73
N VAL A 688 0.50 11.27 -62.26
CA VAL A 688 1.32 12.31 -61.53
C VAL A 688 2.00 13.23 -62.56
N LEU A 689 2.61 12.67 -63.62
CA LEU A 689 3.28 13.41 -64.68
C LEU A 689 2.32 14.36 -65.43
N MET A 690 1.10 13.90 -65.73
CA MET A 690 0.05 14.73 -66.34
C MET A 690 -0.36 15.94 -65.49
N LYS A 691 -0.40 15.80 -64.16
CA LYS A 691 -0.71 16.92 -63.28
C LYS A 691 0.46 17.97 -63.18
N SER A 692 1.69 17.54 -63.39
CA SER A 692 2.85 18.47 -63.38
C SER A 692 2.96 19.27 -64.67
N VAL A 693 2.34 18.83 -65.78
CA VAL A 693 2.35 19.57 -67.07
C VAL A 693 1.18 20.59 -67.16
N GLN A 694 0.18 20.51 -66.24
CA GLN A 694 -0.94 21.46 -66.17
C GLN A 694 -0.72 22.60 -65.15
N LYS A 695 0.38 22.66 -64.45
CA LYS A 695 0.85 23.78 -63.64
C LYS A 695 2.03 24.46 -64.35
#